data_585e2ca7d4b4ac932c281b433ace9a57
#
_entry.id   585e2ca7d4b4ac932c281b433ace9a57
#
_cell.length_a   1.000
_cell.length_b   1.000
_cell.length_c   1.000
_cell.angle_alpha   90.00
_cell.angle_beta   90.00
_cell.angle_gamma   90.00
#
_symmetry.space_group_name_H-M   'P 1'
#
loop_
_entity.id
_entity.type
_entity.pdbx_description
1 polymer ?
#
loop_
_entity_poly.entity_id
_entity_poly.type
_entity_poly.pdbx_seq_one_letter_code
_entity_poly.pdbx_strand_id
1 'polypeptide(L)'
;MTPPFRFNAWARTLGLALLMCTVPLAASAQEPLGHKGDRTAAEQKMDSALIDLTRAAGSGQLQNAARRQALPAYVQDFADQNVAPDQTIFVVIKGKVSDALTAFIRARGGSEISAFPQYDTVTARVPVSELNTIANRADVRTVGPREQATTNRQELPPEKLRQRLNSLPKSGVMANAGSATWEGVAAHKANAAHGAGRTGAGTKVCVLSDGVDSLAARQASGDLPATVTVLPGQAGSGNEGTAMLEIVHDMAPGASLYFATAFGGVAQFATNIINLRAAGCDIIVDDVTYYNEGAFQDGPIAQAVNQVTAAGALFFSSAANSGNKNDGQSGTFEGDFVASGNAIPAAVQALYGASPIQLQAFGGNNYTALTATTRNISLKWGDPLGASANDYDLVVTNATGSTVLGQSLGNQSGTQDPYEFAPRATPYPIGSRIYIVRYSGAARALRLDTHRGRITAADSTAGSAFGHNAVGSGISVAAVDLATATGPGGTFTGGAANPVETYSSDGPRKMFYQPNGTAITPGNLLFATNGGTTLQKVDMAAGDCGTTTTPGFIPFCGTSAAAPTAAAIAALIKGANPAATNAQIVSSMNASALDIEAAGWDRDSGVGIVMVPSSLYSFTIGGTVAGLGAGKSVVLLNNGGDALTRNANGGFSFATALASGASYAVTVGTQPAGQTCTVSNGSGTVASANVTNVAVSCVDLPPATYTIGGNLSGLGAGKSVVLLNNGGDALTRNANGGFSFATALASGASYAVTVGTQ
;
A
#
# COMPACT_ATOMS: atom_id res chain seq x y z
N MET A 1 -62.34 2.82 -15.65
CA MET A 1 -63.64 3.19 -15.07
C MET A 1 -63.40 3.49 -13.61
N THR A 2 -63.33 4.78 -13.30
CA THR A 2 -63.32 5.37 -11.97
C THR A 2 -64.73 5.39 -11.41
N PRO A 3 -64.94 5.51 -10.07
CA PRO A 3 -65.03 6.86 -9.53
C PRO A 3 -64.43 7.05 -8.15
N PRO A 4 -64.38 8.33 -7.71
CA PRO A 4 -63.61 8.76 -6.54
C PRO A 4 -64.48 8.95 -5.32
N PHE A 5 -63.92 8.87 -4.11
CA PHE A 5 -64.64 9.27 -2.87
C PHE A 5 -64.16 10.64 -2.40
N ARG A 6 -65.17 11.46 -2.08
CA ARG A 6 -65.12 12.84 -1.64
C ARG A 6 -64.94 12.96 -0.12
N PHE A 7 -64.18 13.96 0.27
CA PHE A 7 -64.15 14.56 1.62
C PHE A 7 -65.51 15.16 2.02
N ASN A 8 -65.85 15.02 3.30
CA ASN A 8 -66.79 15.90 3.98
C ASN A 8 -66.20 16.40 5.30
N ALA A 9 -66.09 17.73 5.37
CA ALA A 9 -65.72 18.49 6.55
C ALA A 9 -66.94 18.66 7.48
N TRP A 10 -66.71 18.56 8.80
CA TRP A 10 -67.56 19.19 9.81
C TRP A 10 -66.70 19.81 10.89
N ALA A 11 -66.74 21.13 10.93
CA ALA A 11 -66.19 21.96 11.97
C ALA A 11 -67.09 21.92 13.22
N ARG A 12 -66.51 21.77 14.41
CA ARG A 12 -67.07 22.33 15.65
C ARG A 12 -65.93 22.89 16.51
N THR A 13 -65.94 24.18 16.64
CA THR A 13 -65.20 25.04 17.55
C THR A 13 -65.59 24.73 19.00
N LEU A 14 -64.61 24.43 19.87
CA LEU A 14 -64.68 24.68 21.30
C LEU A 14 -63.29 25.20 21.72
N GLY A 15 -63.25 26.47 22.11
CA GLY A 15 -62.08 27.09 22.66
C GLY A 15 -61.82 26.61 24.07
N LEU A 16 -60.60 26.13 24.32
CA LEU A 16 -60.01 26.05 25.66
C LEU A 16 -58.63 26.75 25.59
N ALA A 17 -58.54 27.91 26.12
CA ALA A 17 -57.28 28.65 26.31
C ALA A 17 -56.43 27.91 27.33
N LEU A 18 -55.47 27.09 26.87
CA LEU A 18 -54.40 26.57 27.71
C LEU A 18 -53.24 27.56 27.68
N LEU A 19 -53.05 28.25 28.80
CA LEU A 19 -51.91 29.10 29.09
C LEU A 19 -50.67 28.19 29.16
N MET A 20 -49.96 27.99 28.01
CA MET A 20 -48.65 27.37 28.06
C MET A 20 -47.64 28.38 28.67
N CYS A 21 -47.35 28.23 29.97
CA CYS A 21 -46.12 28.72 30.52
C CYS A 21 -44.96 28.02 29.82
N THR A 22 -44.39 28.66 28.80
CA THR A 22 -43.06 28.28 28.28
C THR A 22 -42.04 28.70 29.35
N VAL A 23 -41.75 27.80 30.27
CA VAL A 23 -40.52 27.83 31.01
C VAL A 23 -39.44 27.53 29.96
N PRO A 24 -38.49 28.42 29.68
CA PRO A 24 -37.34 28.02 28.90
C PRO A 24 -36.64 26.94 29.72
N LEU A 25 -36.62 25.70 29.21
CA LEU A 25 -35.63 24.73 29.65
C LEU A 25 -34.27 25.37 29.31
N ALA A 26 -33.69 26.07 30.29
CA ALA A 26 -32.26 26.29 30.30
C ALA A 26 -31.67 24.89 30.28
N ALA A 27 -31.03 24.51 29.14
CA ALA A 27 -30.20 23.35 29.12
C ALA A 27 -29.13 23.57 30.18
N SER A 28 -29.36 22.99 31.39
CA SER A 28 -28.35 22.98 32.45
C SER A 28 -27.13 22.29 31.82
N ALA A 29 -26.01 22.98 31.73
CA ALA A 29 -24.75 22.37 31.42
C ALA A 29 -24.60 21.17 32.36
N GLN A 30 -24.54 19.96 31.84
CA GLN A 30 -24.35 18.75 32.63
C GLN A 30 -23.02 18.90 33.34
N GLU A 31 -23.04 18.84 34.69
CA GLU A 31 -21.82 18.91 35.48
C GLU A 31 -20.90 17.76 35.14
N PRO A 32 -19.58 17.97 34.99
CA PRO A 32 -18.62 16.89 34.80
C PRO A 32 -18.69 15.88 35.94
N LEU A 33 -18.45 14.60 35.68
CA LEU A 33 -18.46 13.53 36.69
C LEU A 33 -17.31 13.66 37.72
N GLY A 34 -16.58 14.75 37.69
CA GLY A 34 -15.48 15.16 38.61
C GLY A 34 -14.37 15.86 37.85
N HIS A 35 -13.53 16.58 38.57
CA HIS A 35 -12.40 17.30 37.95
C HIS A 35 -11.17 16.40 37.84
N LYS A 36 -10.30 16.72 36.85
CA LYS A 36 -9.04 15.96 36.64
C LYS A 36 -8.16 15.97 37.89
N GLY A 37 -8.13 17.08 38.66
CA GLY A 37 -7.34 17.21 39.87
C GLY A 37 -7.80 16.35 41.07
N ASP A 38 -9.04 15.82 41.04
CA ASP A 38 -9.63 15.07 42.17
C ASP A 38 -9.45 13.55 42.06
N ARG A 39 -8.60 13.06 41.14
CA ARG A 39 -8.42 11.64 40.84
C ARG A 39 -7.66 10.91 41.95
N THR A 40 -8.18 9.74 42.31
CA THR A 40 -7.49 8.78 43.17
C THR A 40 -6.26 8.18 42.50
N ALA A 41 -5.38 7.54 43.27
CA ALA A 41 -4.20 6.85 42.70
C ALA A 41 -4.55 5.74 41.70
N ALA A 42 -5.70 5.05 41.85
CA ALA A 42 -6.19 4.08 40.91
C ALA A 42 -6.68 4.76 39.60
N GLU A 43 -7.47 5.85 39.74
CA GLU A 43 -7.96 6.60 38.58
C GLU A 43 -6.84 7.25 37.78
N GLN A 44 -5.72 7.67 38.38
CA GLN A 44 -4.56 8.19 37.67
C GLN A 44 -3.87 7.16 36.76
N LYS A 45 -4.15 5.86 36.94
CA LYS A 45 -3.68 4.78 36.08
C LYS A 45 -4.70 4.38 35.02
N MET A 46 -5.88 4.95 35.00
CA MET A 46 -6.95 4.60 34.07
C MET A 46 -7.13 5.65 32.99
N ASP A 47 -7.54 5.18 31.82
CA ASP A 47 -8.09 6.04 30.78
C ASP A 47 -9.31 6.82 31.29
N SER A 48 -9.47 8.07 30.84
CA SER A 48 -10.53 8.96 31.34
C SER A 48 -11.94 8.42 31.08
N ALA A 49 -12.17 7.73 29.98
CA ALA A 49 -13.47 7.12 29.69
C ALA A 49 -13.80 6.00 30.68
N LEU A 50 -12.80 5.23 31.12
CA LEU A 50 -12.99 4.20 32.18
C LEU A 50 -13.23 4.83 33.54
N ILE A 51 -12.63 5.97 33.84
CA ILE A 51 -12.89 6.73 35.08
C ILE A 51 -14.35 7.18 35.11
N ASP A 52 -14.82 7.79 34.01
CA ASP A 52 -16.21 8.24 33.90
C ASP A 52 -17.20 7.08 34.03
N LEU A 53 -16.89 5.91 33.43
CA LEU A 53 -17.70 4.70 33.59
C LEU A 53 -17.72 4.18 35.03
N THR A 54 -16.59 4.15 35.74
CA THR A 54 -16.55 3.70 37.15
C THR A 54 -17.31 4.60 38.05
N ARG A 55 -17.24 5.91 37.88
CA ARG A 55 -18.01 6.93 38.62
C ARG A 55 -19.51 6.80 38.32
N ALA A 56 -19.89 6.63 37.06
CA ALA A 56 -21.27 6.39 36.66
C ALA A 56 -21.82 5.06 37.24
N ALA A 57 -21.01 4.02 37.28
CA ALA A 57 -21.38 2.73 37.90
C ALA A 57 -21.59 2.88 39.41
N GLY A 58 -20.65 3.56 40.10
CA GLY A 58 -20.72 3.82 41.54
C GLY A 58 -21.95 4.64 41.97
N SER A 59 -22.42 5.57 41.11
CA SER A 59 -23.67 6.33 41.33
C SER A 59 -24.93 5.59 40.86
N GLY A 60 -24.81 4.38 40.34
CA GLY A 60 -25.91 3.57 39.84
C GLY A 60 -26.51 4.06 38.51
N GLN A 61 -25.83 4.98 37.80
CA GLN A 61 -26.34 5.56 36.55
C GLN A 61 -26.23 4.58 35.36
N LEU A 62 -25.37 3.56 35.43
CA LEU A 62 -25.26 2.53 34.37
C LEU A 62 -26.35 1.45 34.42
N GLN A 63 -27.14 1.38 35.50
CA GLN A 63 -28.05 0.24 35.76
C GLN A 63 -29.21 0.10 34.81
N ASN A 64 -29.69 1.19 34.20
CA ASN A 64 -30.76 1.14 33.19
C ASN A 64 -30.70 2.34 32.24
N ALA A 65 -31.39 2.23 31.09
CA ALA A 65 -31.41 3.23 30.04
C ALA A 65 -31.88 4.63 30.51
N ALA A 66 -32.88 4.70 31.38
CA ALA A 66 -33.39 5.97 31.88
C ALA A 66 -32.36 6.74 32.75
N ARG A 67 -31.58 6.00 33.55
CA ARG A 67 -30.51 6.61 34.36
C ARG A 67 -29.32 6.99 33.52
N ARG A 68 -28.99 6.23 32.46
CA ARG A 68 -27.94 6.56 31.50
C ARG A 68 -28.19 7.89 30.79
N GLN A 69 -29.45 8.25 30.52
CA GLN A 69 -29.81 9.53 29.91
C GLN A 69 -29.40 10.77 30.73
N ALA A 70 -29.11 10.60 32.00
CA ALA A 70 -28.59 11.69 32.87
C ALA A 70 -27.06 11.87 32.76
N LEU A 71 -26.35 10.93 32.12
CA LEU A 71 -24.90 11.05 31.89
C LEU A 71 -24.58 12.03 30.75
N PRO A 72 -23.38 12.64 30.75
CA PRO A 72 -22.88 13.34 29.56
C PRO A 72 -22.95 12.47 28.31
N ALA A 73 -23.33 13.06 27.17
CA ALA A 73 -23.56 12.30 25.92
C ALA A 73 -22.36 11.45 25.50
N TYR A 74 -21.12 11.96 25.70
CA TYR A 74 -19.91 11.21 25.35
C TYR A 74 -19.70 9.98 26.28
N VAL A 75 -20.15 10.02 27.54
CA VAL A 75 -20.09 8.86 28.45
C VAL A 75 -21.16 7.83 28.06
N GLN A 76 -22.36 8.29 27.67
CA GLN A 76 -23.41 7.42 27.14
C GLN A 76 -22.92 6.69 25.88
N ASP A 77 -22.43 7.46 24.90
CA ASP A 77 -21.89 6.94 23.63
C ASP A 77 -20.81 5.88 23.89
N PHE A 78 -19.87 6.14 24.81
CA PHE A 78 -18.82 5.20 25.15
C PHE A 78 -19.34 3.94 25.84
N ALA A 79 -20.27 4.11 26.80
CA ALA A 79 -20.88 2.98 27.51
C ALA A 79 -21.67 2.07 26.55
N ASP A 80 -22.47 2.65 25.66
CA ASP A 80 -23.30 1.89 24.70
C ASP A 80 -22.47 1.11 23.69
N GLN A 81 -21.26 1.57 23.34
CA GLN A 81 -20.37 0.88 22.42
C GLN A 81 -19.50 -0.21 23.09
N ASN A 82 -19.11 -0.01 24.37
CA ASN A 82 -18.03 -0.79 24.98
C ASN A 82 -18.48 -1.65 26.15
N VAL A 83 -19.59 -1.32 26.81
CA VAL A 83 -20.10 -2.05 27.97
C VAL A 83 -21.12 -3.07 27.54
N ALA A 84 -20.84 -4.36 27.77
CA ALA A 84 -21.75 -5.44 27.49
C ALA A 84 -22.98 -5.43 28.43
N PRO A 85 -24.08 -6.13 28.09
CA PRO A 85 -25.30 -6.19 28.93
C PRO A 85 -25.06 -6.68 30.38
N ASP A 86 -24.04 -7.52 30.59
CA ASP A 86 -23.60 -8.03 31.87
C ASP A 86 -22.70 -7.06 32.67
N GLN A 87 -22.60 -5.81 32.23
CA GLN A 87 -21.78 -4.76 32.80
C GLN A 87 -20.26 -5.06 32.77
N THR A 88 -19.81 -5.84 31.78
CA THR A 88 -18.39 -6.09 31.52
C THR A 88 -17.86 -5.23 30.38
N ILE A 89 -16.57 -4.96 30.38
CA ILE A 89 -15.86 -4.20 29.35
C ILE A 89 -14.55 -4.89 28.99
N PHE A 90 -14.14 -4.84 27.71
CA PHE A 90 -12.82 -5.23 27.31
C PHE A 90 -11.78 -4.16 27.61
N VAL A 91 -10.72 -4.57 28.31
CA VAL A 91 -9.62 -3.67 28.67
C VAL A 91 -8.26 -4.22 28.26
N VAL A 92 -7.33 -3.27 28.12
CA VAL A 92 -5.88 -3.50 28.04
C VAL A 92 -5.28 -3.07 29.37
N ILE A 93 -4.61 -3.99 30.02
CA ILE A 93 -3.93 -3.79 31.31
C ILE A 93 -2.43 -3.86 31.01
N LYS A 94 -1.73 -2.73 31.09
CA LYS A 94 -0.27 -2.68 30.95
C LYS A 94 0.39 -2.81 32.34
N GLY A 95 1.39 -3.65 32.43
CA GLY A 95 2.11 -3.90 33.70
C GLY A 95 2.94 -5.18 33.64
N LYS A 96 3.45 -5.61 34.79
CA LYS A 96 4.22 -6.85 34.87
C LYS A 96 3.30 -8.06 34.70
N VAL A 97 3.33 -8.67 33.52
CA VAL A 97 2.54 -9.88 33.24
C VAL A 97 3.04 -11.06 34.06
N SER A 98 2.12 -11.70 34.80
CA SER A 98 2.40 -12.86 35.65
C SER A 98 1.15 -13.71 35.85
N ASP A 99 1.34 -14.98 36.25
CA ASP A 99 0.23 -15.86 36.62
C ASP A 99 -0.59 -15.27 37.79
N ALA A 100 0.07 -14.57 38.72
CA ALA A 100 -0.60 -13.90 39.83
C ALA A 100 -1.54 -12.78 39.35
N LEU A 101 -1.16 -12.00 38.34
CA LEU A 101 -2.01 -10.96 37.74
C LEU A 101 -3.21 -11.59 37.01
N THR A 102 -2.98 -12.59 36.16
CA THR A 102 -4.05 -13.25 35.40
C THR A 102 -5.02 -14.02 36.30
N ALA A 103 -4.53 -14.67 37.35
CA ALA A 103 -5.35 -15.32 38.38
C ALA A 103 -6.19 -14.29 39.17
N PHE A 104 -5.59 -13.16 39.52
CA PHE A 104 -6.31 -12.06 40.19
C PHE A 104 -7.46 -11.51 39.35
N ILE A 105 -7.19 -11.23 38.06
CA ILE A 105 -8.22 -10.77 37.12
C ILE A 105 -9.36 -11.78 37.03
N ARG A 106 -9.04 -13.08 36.90
CA ARG A 106 -10.04 -14.17 36.86
C ARG A 106 -10.87 -14.25 38.14
N ALA A 107 -10.23 -14.13 39.31
CA ALA A 107 -10.91 -14.13 40.62
C ALA A 107 -11.86 -12.94 40.81
N ARG A 108 -11.70 -11.88 40.03
CA ARG A 108 -12.56 -10.69 40.00
C ARG A 108 -13.62 -10.72 38.89
N GLY A 109 -13.92 -11.90 38.36
CA GLY A 109 -14.93 -12.08 37.30
C GLY A 109 -14.40 -11.81 35.91
N GLY A 110 -13.07 -11.66 35.74
CA GLY A 110 -12.48 -11.48 34.42
C GLY A 110 -12.53 -12.74 33.57
N SER A 111 -12.85 -12.57 32.30
CA SER A 111 -12.92 -13.60 31.24
C SER A 111 -12.13 -13.17 30.00
N GLU A 112 -12.05 -14.05 29.01
CA GLU A 112 -11.36 -13.79 27.73
C GLU A 112 -9.94 -13.20 27.93
N ILE A 113 -9.21 -13.78 28.91
CA ILE A 113 -7.91 -13.27 29.33
C ILE A 113 -6.83 -13.78 28.38
N SER A 114 -6.13 -12.86 27.74
CA SER A 114 -4.93 -13.10 26.94
C SER A 114 -3.73 -12.36 27.52
N ALA A 115 -2.59 -13.06 27.66
CA ALA A 115 -1.38 -12.51 28.25
C ALA A 115 -0.27 -12.41 27.18
N PHE A 116 0.36 -11.25 27.10
CA PHE A 116 1.44 -10.92 26.16
C PHE A 116 2.64 -10.39 26.93
N PRO A 117 3.46 -11.28 27.54
CA PRO A 117 4.59 -10.88 28.38
C PRO A 117 5.61 -10.01 27.65
N GLN A 118 5.83 -10.27 26.35
CA GLN A 118 6.75 -9.52 25.49
C GLN A 118 6.33 -8.06 25.28
N TYR A 119 5.07 -7.72 25.54
CA TYR A 119 4.51 -6.37 25.44
C TYR A 119 4.04 -5.80 26.78
N ASP A 120 4.38 -6.44 27.90
CA ASP A 120 3.91 -6.06 29.23
C ASP A 120 2.38 -5.84 29.29
N THR A 121 1.61 -6.68 28.58
CA THR A 121 0.19 -6.47 28.34
C THR A 121 -0.64 -7.71 28.68
N VAL A 122 -1.77 -7.49 29.36
CA VAL A 122 -2.87 -8.44 29.50
C VAL A 122 -4.11 -7.80 28.91
N THR A 123 -4.84 -8.51 28.05
CA THR A 123 -6.18 -8.12 27.62
C THR A 123 -7.20 -9.01 28.32
N ALA A 124 -8.32 -8.43 28.76
CA ALA A 124 -9.35 -9.18 29.46
C ALA A 124 -10.71 -8.48 29.33
N ARG A 125 -11.79 -9.23 29.41
CA ARG A 125 -13.13 -8.72 29.68
C ARG A 125 -13.33 -8.72 31.18
N VAL A 126 -13.61 -7.55 31.79
CA VAL A 126 -13.72 -7.39 33.24
C VAL A 126 -15.00 -6.65 33.63
N PRO A 127 -15.59 -6.89 34.83
CA PRO A 127 -16.68 -6.07 35.32
C PRO A 127 -16.25 -4.61 35.50
N VAL A 128 -17.07 -3.64 35.11
CA VAL A 128 -16.80 -2.20 35.29
C VAL A 128 -16.53 -1.86 36.76
N SER A 129 -17.22 -2.52 37.69
CA SER A 129 -17.04 -2.33 39.14
C SER A 129 -15.65 -2.72 39.65
N GLU A 130 -14.90 -3.54 38.95
CA GLU A 130 -13.59 -4.04 39.35
C GLU A 130 -12.41 -3.21 38.78
N LEU A 131 -12.68 -2.25 37.90
CA LEU A 131 -11.64 -1.45 37.24
C LEU A 131 -10.71 -0.75 38.25
N ASN A 132 -11.27 -0.08 39.26
CA ASN A 132 -10.49 0.56 40.30
C ASN A 132 -9.65 -0.45 41.10
N THR A 133 -10.21 -1.64 41.40
CA THR A 133 -9.52 -2.71 42.11
C THR A 133 -8.33 -3.24 41.32
N ILE A 134 -8.49 -3.41 40.02
CA ILE A 134 -7.42 -3.86 39.12
C ILE A 134 -6.35 -2.78 38.98
N ALA A 135 -6.73 -1.52 38.73
CA ALA A 135 -5.80 -0.41 38.55
C ALA A 135 -4.98 -0.12 39.84
N ASN A 136 -5.54 -0.39 41.02
CA ASN A 136 -4.86 -0.14 42.32
C ASN A 136 -3.70 -1.12 42.58
N ARG A 137 -3.52 -2.16 41.82
CA ARG A 137 -2.40 -3.10 41.99
C ARG A 137 -1.05 -2.44 41.70
N ALA A 138 -0.03 -2.84 42.43
CA ALA A 138 1.33 -2.32 42.25
C ALA A 138 2.00 -2.80 40.95
N ASP A 139 1.62 -3.99 40.45
CA ASP A 139 2.12 -4.56 39.20
C ASP A 139 1.36 -4.08 37.95
N VAL A 140 0.31 -3.25 38.12
CA VAL A 140 -0.42 -2.58 37.02
C VAL A 140 0.06 -1.14 36.89
N ARG A 141 0.47 -0.77 35.67
CA ARG A 141 0.87 0.60 35.30
C ARG A 141 -0.31 1.41 34.77
N THR A 142 -1.05 0.85 33.79
CA THR A 142 -2.22 1.52 33.20
C THR A 142 -3.32 0.53 32.89
N VAL A 143 -4.57 1.03 32.83
CA VAL A 143 -5.75 0.31 32.36
C VAL A 143 -6.48 1.21 31.37
N GLY A 144 -6.64 0.76 30.14
CA GLY A 144 -7.39 1.47 29.09
C GLY A 144 -8.41 0.56 28.41
N PRO A 145 -9.35 1.10 27.65
CA PRO A 145 -10.24 0.30 26.81
C PRO A 145 -9.41 -0.43 25.74
N ARG A 146 -9.88 -1.62 25.30
CA ARG A 146 -9.25 -2.32 24.20
C ARG A 146 -9.67 -1.66 22.90
N GLU A 147 -8.78 -0.88 22.30
CA GLU A 147 -8.99 -0.35 20.97
C GLU A 147 -8.91 -1.47 19.92
N GLN A 148 -9.75 -1.38 18.91
CA GLN A 148 -9.74 -2.25 17.75
C GLN A 148 -9.10 -1.55 16.56
N ALA A 149 -8.60 -2.35 15.64
CA ALA A 149 -8.19 -1.86 14.34
C ALA A 149 -9.37 -1.22 13.59
N THR A 150 -9.06 -0.30 12.72
CA THR A 150 -9.97 0.19 11.69
C THR A 150 -9.39 -0.19 10.34
N THR A 151 -10.16 -0.88 9.49
CA THR A 151 -9.71 -1.19 8.14
C THR A 151 -9.65 0.07 7.27
N ASN A 152 -8.74 0.10 6.33
CA ASN A 152 -8.56 1.22 5.41
C ASN A 152 -9.36 1.05 4.11
N ARG A 153 -10.54 0.44 4.22
CA ARG A 153 -11.56 0.47 3.19
C ARG A 153 -12.19 1.87 3.08
N GLN A 154 -12.41 2.31 1.87
CA GLN A 154 -13.14 3.53 1.58
C GLN A 154 -14.61 3.21 1.26
N GLU A 155 -15.51 3.67 2.10
CA GLU A 155 -16.94 3.62 1.81
C GLU A 155 -17.31 4.77 0.88
N LEU A 156 -17.94 4.45 -0.25
CA LEU A 156 -18.46 5.43 -1.19
C LEU A 156 -19.99 5.41 -1.20
N PRO A 157 -20.66 6.54 -1.45
CA PRO A 157 -22.10 6.58 -1.68
C PRO A 157 -22.51 5.64 -2.83
N PRO A 158 -23.70 5.02 -2.79
CA PRO A 158 -24.14 4.02 -3.78
C PRO A 158 -24.10 4.50 -5.24
N GLU A 159 -24.36 5.79 -5.48
CA GLU A 159 -24.26 6.38 -6.82
C GLU A 159 -22.80 6.46 -7.30
N LYS A 160 -21.85 6.80 -6.42
CA LYS A 160 -20.42 6.81 -6.76
C LYS A 160 -19.90 5.39 -6.98
N LEU A 161 -20.31 4.41 -6.17
CA LEU A 161 -19.99 3.00 -6.40
C LEU A 161 -20.45 2.53 -7.78
N ARG A 162 -21.70 2.86 -8.18
CA ARG A 162 -22.19 2.53 -9.54
C ARG A 162 -21.39 3.22 -10.64
N GLN A 163 -21.05 4.49 -10.47
CA GLN A 163 -20.22 5.21 -11.44
C GLN A 163 -18.84 4.54 -11.60
N ARG A 164 -18.20 4.18 -10.49
CA ARG A 164 -16.92 3.47 -10.48
C ARG A 164 -17.00 2.14 -11.23
N LEU A 165 -17.94 1.27 -10.89
CA LEU A 165 -18.17 -0.01 -11.59
C LEU A 165 -18.39 0.14 -13.09
N ASN A 166 -19.10 1.20 -13.52
CA ASN A 166 -19.36 1.44 -14.92
C ASN A 166 -18.14 1.98 -15.68
N SER A 167 -17.20 2.62 -14.99
CA SER A 167 -15.98 3.20 -15.57
C SER A 167 -14.78 2.24 -15.57
N LEU A 168 -14.86 1.10 -14.84
CA LEU A 168 -13.79 0.12 -14.83
C LEU A 168 -13.50 -0.43 -16.23
N PRO A 169 -12.22 -0.63 -16.59
CA PRO A 169 -11.86 -1.32 -17.81
C PRO A 169 -12.47 -2.72 -17.82
N LYS A 170 -13.15 -3.09 -18.91
CA LYS A 170 -13.69 -4.45 -19.06
C LYS A 170 -12.55 -5.41 -19.30
N SER A 171 -12.04 -6.04 -18.27
CA SER A 171 -11.07 -7.13 -18.36
C SER A 171 -11.76 -8.39 -18.92
N GLY A 172 -11.13 -9.07 -19.86
CA GLY A 172 -11.55 -10.43 -20.22
C GLY A 172 -11.31 -11.37 -19.04
N VAL A 173 -12.26 -12.25 -18.74
CA VAL A 173 -12.12 -13.27 -17.69
C VAL A 173 -10.87 -14.11 -17.98
N MET A 174 -9.91 -14.14 -17.05
CA MET A 174 -8.74 -14.99 -17.13
C MET A 174 -9.10 -16.44 -16.81
N ALA A 175 -8.46 -17.41 -17.43
CA ALA A 175 -8.85 -18.84 -17.40
C ALA A 175 -8.83 -19.51 -16.00
N ASN A 176 -8.40 -18.82 -14.94
CA ASN A 176 -8.32 -19.35 -13.56
C ASN A 176 -8.81 -18.35 -12.49
N ALA A 177 -9.59 -17.35 -12.85
CA ALA A 177 -9.96 -16.25 -11.97
C ALA A 177 -11.38 -16.35 -11.37
N GLY A 178 -11.95 -17.55 -11.28
CA GLY A 178 -13.30 -17.73 -10.74
C GLY A 178 -14.38 -16.97 -11.56
N SER A 179 -15.29 -16.27 -10.86
CA SER A 179 -16.41 -15.56 -11.49
C SER A 179 -16.11 -14.08 -11.80
N ALA A 180 -15.08 -13.49 -11.22
CA ALA A 180 -14.58 -12.16 -11.52
C ALA A 180 -13.05 -12.15 -11.52
N THR A 181 -12.45 -11.12 -12.10
CA THR A 181 -11.00 -10.88 -12.07
C THR A 181 -10.77 -9.42 -11.66
N TRP A 182 -9.86 -9.21 -10.72
CA TRP A 182 -9.41 -7.89 -10.30
C TRP A 182 -8.87 -7.09 -11.50
N GLU A 183 -9.38 -5.91 -11.79
CA GLU A 183 -8.94 -5.08 -12.93
C GLU A 183 -7.47 -4.67 -12.84
N GLY A 184 -6.91 -4.66 -11.63
CA GLY A 184 -5.48 -4.44 -11.39
C GLY A 184 -4.57 -5.43 -12.14
N VAL A 185 -5.06 -6.63 -12.49
CA VAL A 185 -4.31 -7.62 -13.30
C VAL A 185 -3.91 -7.03 -14.65
N ALA A 186 -4.81 -6.32 -15.31
CA ALA A 186 -4.52 -5.63 -16.57
C ALA A 186 -3.81 -4.29 -16.31
N ALA A 187 -4.30 -3.50 -15.34
CA ALA A 187 -3.82 -2.16 -15.07
C ALA A 187 -2.32 -2.13 -14.72
N HIS A 188 -1.84 -3.11 -13.96
CA HIS A 188 -0.43 -3.27 -13.58
C HIS A 188 0.37 -4.22 -14.48
N LYS A 189 -0.24 -4.77 -15.56
CA LYS A 189 0.38 -5.73 -16.51
C LYS A 189 0.72 -7.10 -15.90
N ALA A 190 0.02 -7.54 -14.85
CA ALA A 190 0.20 -8.88 -14.29
C ALA A 190 -0.20 -9.98 -15.31
N ASN A 191 -1.21 -9.72 -16.17
CA ASN A 191 -1.61 -10.60 -17.25
C ASN A 191 -0.46 -10.92 -18.23
N ALA A 192 0.43 -9.96 -18.50
CA ALA A 192 1.61 -10.19 -19.34
C ALA A 192 2.62 -11.14 -18.67
N ALA A 193 2.83 -10.99 -17.35
CA ALA A 193 3.65 -11.90 -16.57
C ALA A 193 3.02 -13.30 -16.50
N HIS A 194 1.71 -13.41 -16.33
CA HIS A 194 0.98 -14.70 -16.38
C HIS A 194 1.17 -15.39 -17.73
N GLY A 195 1.04 -14.66 -18.84
CA GLY A 195 1.30 -15.17 -20.18
C GLY A 195 2.74 -15.67 -20.37
N ALA A 196 3.69 -15.15 -19.59
CA ALA A 196 5.08 -15.60 -19.53
C ALA A 196 5.33 -16.73 -18.51
N GLY A 197 4.27 -17.27 -17.87
CA GLY A 197 4.37 -18.32 -16.85
C GLY A 197 4.85 -17.82 -15.48
N ARG A 198 4.83 -16.51 -15.24
CA ARG A 198 5.21 -15.89 -13.97
C ARG A 198 3.96 -15.63 -13.13
N THR A 199 3.67 -16.52 -12.19
CA THR A 199 2.43 -16.55 -11.41
C THR A 199 2.64 -16.34 -9.90
N GLY A 200 3.86 -16.06 -9.45
CA GLY A 200 4.20 -15.99 -8.03
C GLY A 200 4.40 -17.36 -7.37
N ALA A 201 4.49 -18.44 -8.16
CA ALA A 201 4.67 -19.80 -7.63
C ALA A 201 5.93 -19.89 -6.76
N GLY A 202 5.81 -20.63 -5.63
CA GLY A 202 6.89 -20.78 -4.65
C GLY A 202 6.98 -19.65 -3.62
N THR A 203 6.12 -18.63 -3.70
CA THR A 203 6.06 -17.52 -2.74
C THR A 203 4.87 -17.68 -1.80
N LYS A 204 5.04 -17.34 -0.51
CA LYS A 204 3.95 -17.28 0.47
C LYS A 204 3.56 -15.82 0.73
N VAL A 205 2.31 -15.47 0.42
CA VAL A 205 1.72 -14.16 0.70
C VAL A 205 0.70 -14.29 1.82
N CYS A 206 0.83 -13.45 2.83
CA CYS A 206 0.12 -13.55 4.08
C CYS A 206 -0.63 -12.25 4.37
N VAL A 207 -1.95 -12.35 4.50
CA VAL A 207 -2.85 -11.21 4.68
C VAL A 207 -3.25 -11.07 6.14
N LEU A 208 -3.28 -9.83 6.61
CA LEU A 208 -3.77 -9.41 7.93
C LEU A 208 -4.88 -8.36 7.73
N SER A 209 -6.09 -8.66 8.21
CA SER A 209 -7.27 -7.78 8.10
C SER A 209 -8.30 -8.11 9.19
N ASP A 210 -9.57 -7.75 8.99
CA ASP A 210 -10.67 -8.02 9.93
C ASP A 210 -10.97 -9.53 10.07
N GLY A 211 -11.24 -10.20 8.98
CA GLY A 211 -11.64 -11.61 8.97
C GLY A 211 -11.81 -12.20 7.58
N VAL A 212 -12.20 -13.49 7.58
CA VAL A 212 -12.39 -14.29 6.37
C VAL A 212 -13.70 -15.08 6.40
N ASP A 213 -14.81 -14.42 6.79
CA ASP A 213 -16.11 -15.08 6.95
C ASP A 213 -16.64 -15.71 5.65
N SER A 214 -16.28 -15.15 4.47
CA SER A 214 -16.67 -15.67 3.15
C SER A 214 -15.67 -16.64 2.53
N LEU A 215 -14.57 -17.01 3.20
CA LEU A 215 -13.48 -17.82 2.63
C LEU A 215 -13.99 -19.10 1.96
N ALA A 216 -14.77 -19.91 2.68
CA ALA A 216 -15.27 -21.17 2.15
C ALA A 216 -16.16 -20.99 0.91
N ALA A 217 -16.95 -19.90 0.87
CA ALA A 217 -17.80 -19.61 -0.28
C ALA A 217 -16.96 -19.17 -1.50
N ARG A 218 -15.90 -18.41 -1.29
CA ARG A 218 -14.98 -17.99 -2.39
C ARG A 218 -14.12 -19.14 -2.89
N GLN A 219 -13.73 -20.06 -2.02
CA GLN A 219 -13.10 -21.32 -2.45
C GLN A 219 -14.06 -22.21 -3.28
N ALA A 220 -15.33 -22.30 -2.89
CA ALA A 220 -16.32 -23.07 -3.61
C ALA A 220 -16.68 -22.50 -4.99
N SER A 221 -16.63 -21.16 -5.16
CA SER A 221 -16.84 -20.48 -6.45
C SER A 221 -15.59 -20.46 -7.34
N GLY A 222 -14.43 -20.80 -6.81
CA GLY A 222 -13.16 -20.78 -7.53
C GLY A 222 -12.49 -19.40 -7.59
N ASP A 223 -13.02 -18.40 -6.88
CA ASP A 223 -12.40 -17.07 -6.77
C ASP A 223 -11.21 -17.07 -5.81
N LEU A 224 -11.10 -18.10 -4.95
CA LEU A 224 -9.92 -18.38 -4.13
C LEU A 224 -9.45 -19.82 -4.31
N PRO A 225 -8.16 -20.10 -4.11
CA PRO A 225 -7.63 -21.45 -4.24
C PRO A 225 -8.23 -22.37 -3.18
N ALA A 226 -8.29 -23.67 -3.45
CA ALA A 226 -8.82 -24.67 -2.52
C ALA A 226 -8.12 -24.66 -1.15
N THR A 227 -6.88 -24.15 -1.09
CA THR A 227 -6.10 -24.07 0.14
C THR A 227 -5.70 -22.62 0.42
N VAL A 228 -6.25 -22.08 1.51
CA VAL A 228 -5.77 -20.87 2.19
C VAL A 228 -5.50 -21.24 3.64
N THR A 229 -4.30 -20.99 4.13
CA THR A 229 -3.93 -21.35 5.50
C THR A 229 -4.29 -20.22 6.46
N VAL A 230 -5.30 -20.43 7.29
CA VAL A 230 -5.66 -19.54 8.41
C VAL A 230 -4.90 -19.97 9.65
N LEU A 231 -4.19 -19.04 10.33
CA LEU A 231 -3.53 -19.38 11.59
C LEU A 231 -4.57 -19.84 12.65
N PRO A 232 -4.23 -20.83 13.50
CA PRO A 232 -5.18 -21.37 14.47
C PRO A 232 -5.81 -20.31 15.36
N GLY A 233 -7.14 -20.22 15.36
CA GLY A 233 -7.91 -19.24 16.13
C GLY A 233 -7.83 -17.80 15.61
N GLN A 234 -7.28 -17.56 14.41
CA GLN A 234 -7.06 -16.23 13.85
C GLN A 234 -7.90 -15.96 12.60
N ALA A 235 -9.06 -16.58 12.46
CA ALA A 235 -9.96 -16.32 11.33
C ALA A 235 -10.57 -14.90 11.36
N GLY A 236 -10.62 -14.27 12.54
CA GLY A 236 -11.24 -12.95 12.71
C GLY A 236 -12.76 -12.98 12.53
N SER A 237 -13.32 -11.83 12.19
CA SER A 237 -14.72 -11.65 11.81
C SER A 237 -14.83 -10.46 10.85
N GLY A 238 -15.52 -10.65 9.75
CA GLY A 238 -15.59 -9.71 8.63
C GLY A 238 -15.15 -10.35 7.33
N ASN A 239 -15.13 -9.58 6.27
CA ASN A 239 -14.87 -10.08 4.91
C ASN A 239 -13.78 -9.32 4.16
N GLU A 240 -13.20 -8.29 4.76
CA GLU A 240 -12.18 -7.49 4.06
C GLU A 240 -10.94 -8.33 3.77
N GLY A 241 -10.54 -9.20 4.73
CA GLY A 241 -9.48 -10.16 4.52
C GLY A 241 -9.74 -11.16 3.38
N THR A 242 -11.01 -11.58 3.20
CA THR A 242 -11.38 -12.42 2.04
C THR A 242 -11.18 -11.65 0.73
N ALA A 243 -11.61 -10.39 0.65
CA ALA A 243 -11.47 -9.56 -0.54
C ALA A 243 -9.99 -9.26 -0.88
N MET A 244 -9.15 -9.03 0.14
CA MET A 244 -7.70 -8.88 -0.06
C MET A 244 -7.05 -10.16 -0.60
N LEU A 245 -7.48 -11.32 -0.11
CA LEU A 245 -7.00 -12.63 -0.61
C LEU A 245 -7.38 -12.85 -2.07
N GLU A 246 -8.59 -12.42 -2.51
CA GLU A 246 -8.97 -12.45 -3.93
C GLU A 246 -8.03 -11.60 -4.79
N ILE A 247 -7.74 -10.35 -4.36
CA ILE A 247 -6.79 -9.48 -5.07
C ILE A 247 -5.43 -10.16 -5.23
N VAL A 248 -4.89 -10.72 -4.14
CA VAL A 248 -3.59 -11.40 -4.19
C VAL A 248 -3.65 -12.62 -5.12
N HIS A 249 -4.74 -13.39 -5.08
CA HIS A 249 -4.91 -14.56 -5.94
C HIS A 249 -4.97 -14.19 -7.41
N ASP A 250 -5.73 -13.18 -7.76
CA ASP A 250 -5.86 -12.73 -9.15
C ASP A 250 -4.53 -12.19 -9.71
N MET A 251 -3.82 -11.41 -8.89
CA MET A 251 -2.55 -10.80 -9.29
C MET A 251 -1.38 -11.80 -9.32
N ALA A 252 -1.36 -12.78 -8.40
CA ALA A 252 -0.28 -13.77 -8.26
C ALA A 252 -0.87 -15.19 -8.00
N PRO A 253 -1.53 -15.81 -9.00
CA PRO A 253 -2.36 -17.00 -8.81
C PRO A 253 -1.58 -18.26 -8.41
N GLY A 254 -0.27 -18.27 -8.52
CA GLY A 254 0.59 -19.36 -8.06
C GLY A 254 1.12 -19.21 -6.64
N ALA A 255 0.86 -18.07 -5.99
CA ALA A 255 1.29 -17.85 -4.60
C ALA A 255 0.47 -18.68 -3.60
N SER A 256 1.11 -19.14 -2.54
CA SER A 256 0.44 -19.77 -1.41
C SER A 256 -0.11 -18.71 -0.47
N LEU A 257 -1.40 -18.79 -0.12
CA LEU A 257 -2.09 -17.76 0.65
C LEU A 257 -2.22 -18.17 2.13
N TYR A 258 -1.96 -17.20 3.01
CA TYR A 258 -2.11 -17.32 4.45
C TYR A 258 -2.93 -16.15 5.00
N PHE A 259 -3.58 -16.38 6.14
CA PHE A 259 -4.35 -15.33 6.82
C PHE A 259 -4.21 -15.40 8.33
N ALA A 260 -4.18 -14.23 8.99
CA ALA A 260 -4.47 -14.07 10.41
C ALA A 260 -5.19 -12.73 10.62
N THR A 261 -6.08 -12.65 11.62
CA THR A 261 -6.75 -11.39 11.91
C THR A 261 -5.76 -10.33 12.44
N ALA A 262 -5.96 -9.08 12.02
CA ALA A 262 -5.32 -7.89 12.59
C ALA A 262 -6.07 -7.34 13.81
N PHE A 263 -7.24 -7.91 14.14
CA PHE A 263 -8.09 -7.50 15.26
C PHE A 263 -7.73 -8.26 16.55
N GLY A 264 -8.20 -7.77 17.68
CA GLY A 264 -7.87 -8.32 18.99
C GLY A 264 -6.96 -7.43 19.84
N GLY A 265 -6.64 -6.22 19.32
CA GLY A 265 -5.78 -5.23 19.97
C GLY A 265 -4.32 -5.31 19.50
N VAL A 266 -3.58 -4.25 19.81
CA VAL A 266 -2.19 -4.02 19.37
C VAL A 266 -1.26 -5.22 19.64
N ALA A 267 -1.33 -5.83 20.83
CA ALA A 267 -0.46 -6.94 21.21
C ALA A 267 -0.77 -8.22 20.42
N GLN A 268 -2.05 -8.50 20.12
CA GLN A 268 -2.47 -9.65 19.31
C GLN A 268 -2.02 -9.47 17.87
N PHE A 269 -2.23 -8.29 17.28
CA PHE A 269 -1.82 -8.00 15.92
C PHE A 269 -0.29 -8.14 15.76
N ALA A 270 0.50 -7.52 16.65
CA ALA A 270 1.96 -7.68 16.66
C ALA A 270 2.39 -9.14 16.77
N THR A 271 1.69 -9.93 17.59
CA THR A 271 1.93 -11.39 17.71
C THR A 271 1.61 -12.12 16.40
N ASN A 272 0.52 -11.78 15.73
CA ASN A 272 0.13 -12.40 14.48
C ASN A 272 1.10 -12.09 13.33
N ILE A 273 1.66 -10.88 13.26
CA ILE A 273 2.74 -10.53 12.32
C ILE A 273 3.93 -11.50 12.50
N ILE A 274 4.38 -11.68 13.74
CA ILE A 274 5.50 -12.59 14.06
C ILE A 274 5.16 -14.04 13.71
N ASN A 275 3.96 -14.49 14.06
CA ASN A 275 3.51 -15.86 13.80
C ASN A 275 3.40 -16.17 12.30
N LEU A 276 2.95 -15.23 11.48
CA LEU A 276 2.94 -15.38 10.02
C LEU A 276 4.36 -15.55 9.48
N ARG A 277 5.32 -14.73 9.96
CA ARG A 277 6.72 -14.94 9.57
C ARG A 277 7.25 -16.31 10.01
N ALA A 278 6.91 -16.77 11.21
CA ALA A 278 7.27 -18.11 11.70
C ALA A 278 6.63 -19.24 10.85
N ALA A 279 5.45 -19.01 10.27
CA ALA A 279 4.82 -19.91 9.30
C ALA A 279 5.51 -19.90 7.91
N GLY A 280 6.54 -19.05 7.74
CA GLY A 280 7.37 -18.96 6.55
C GLY A 280 6.87 -17.98 5.51
N CYS A 281 6.06 -16.99 5.90
CA CYS A 281 5.61 -15.91 4.98
C CYS A 281 6.80 -15.13 4.41
N ASP A 282 6.87 -15.04 3.10
CA ASP A 282 7.85 -14.23 2.37
C ASP A 282 7.40 -12.78 2.29
N ILE A 283 6.10 -12.58 2.12
CA ILE A 283 5.43 -11.29 1.97
C ILE A 283 4.25 -11.26 2.93
N ILE A 284 4.17 -10.22 3.74
CA ILE A 284 3.07 -9.97 4.67
C ILE A 284 2.44 -8.64 4.27
N VAL A 285 1.12 -8.58 4.27
CA VAL A 285 0.38 -7.36 3.92
C VAL A 285 -0.79 -7.16 4.88
N ASP A 286 -0.98 -5.91 5.32
CA ASP A 286 -2.12 -5.48 6.11
C ASP A 286 -2.82 -4.26 5.51
N ASP A 287 -4.04 -4.05 5.97
CA ASP A 287 -4.91 -2.95 5.55
C ASP A 287 -5.51 -2.15 6.71
N VAL A 288 -4.94 -2.25 7.91
CA VAL A 288 -5.54 -1.67 9.11
C VAL A 288 -4.76 -0.50 9.68
N THR A 289 -5.41 0.29 10.51
CA THR A 289 -4.81 1.34 11.33
C THR A 289 -5.26 1.17 12.77
N TYR A 290 -4.34 1.28 13.72
CA TYR A 290 -4.59 1.42 15.15
C TYR A 290 -4.34 2.86 15.57
N TYR A 291 -5.38 3.56 16.05
CA TYR A 291 -5.27 4.98 16.38
C TYR A 291 -4.39 5.26 17.60
N ASN A 292 -4.16 4.26 18.47
CA ASN A 292 -3.31 4.35 19.65
C ASN A 292 -1.83 4.01 19.39
N GLU A 293 -1.40 3.79 18.15
CA GLU A 293 0.02 3.62 17.85
C GLU A 293 0.81 4.92 18.05
N GLY A 294 2.08 4.76 18.38
CA GLY A 294 3.00 5.89 18.53
C GLY A 294 3.21 6.64 17.22
N ALA A 295 3.01 7.95 17.24
CA ALA A 295 3.33 8.80 16.08
C ALA A 295 4.85 8.94 15.92
N PHE A 296 5.53 9.25 17.02
CA PHE A 296 6.94 9.68 17.05
C PHE A 296 7.91 8.59 17.54
N GLN A 297 7.40 7.38 17.78
CA GLN A 297 8.15 6.20 18.21
C GLN A 297 7.47 4.94 17.67
N ASP A 298 8.25 3.93 17.30
CA ASP A 298 7.72 2.63 16.90
C ASP A 298 7.19 1.87 18.12
N GLY A 299 5.87 1.67 18.17
CA GLY A 299 5.17 0.84 19.14
C GLY A 299 5.24 -0.66 18.81
N PRO A 300 4.52 -1.51 19.55
CA PRO A 300 4.59 -2.98 19.40
C PRO A 300 4.34 -3.49 17.98
N ILE A 301 3.38 -2.94 17.23
CA ILE A 301 3.08 -3.38 15.87
C ILE A 301 4.25 -3.02 14.94
N ALA A 302 4.69 -1.76 14.93
CA ALA A 302 5.83 -1.32 14.12
C ALA A 302 7.12 -2.08 14.47
N GLN A 303 7.35 -2.42 15.75
CA GLN A 303 8.47 -3.26 16.17
C GLN A 303 8.35 -4.70 15.65
N ALA A 304 7.15 -5.27 15.61
CA ALA A 304 6.92 -6.58 15.00
C ALA A 304 7.22 -6.55 13.49
N VAL A 305 6.83 -5.46 12.79
CA VAL A 305 7.21 -5.24 11.37
C VAL A 305 8.73 -5.17 11.23
N ASN A 306 9.43 -4.38 12.06
CA ASN A 306 10.89 -4.31 12.06
C ASN A 306 11.54 -5.69 12.27
N GLN A 307 10.98 -6.53 13.16
CA GLN A 307 11.46 -7.86 13.43
C GLN A 307 11.30 -8.81 12.23
N VAL A 308 10.12 -8.84 11.59
CA VAL A 308 9.88 -9.76 10.48
C VAL A 308 10.61 -9.36 9.22
N THR A 309 10.79 -8.05 8.97
CA THR A 309 11.57 -7.54 7.85
C THR A 309 13.07 -7.81 8.04
N ALA A 310 13.60 -7.65 9.24
CA ALA A 310 14.96 -8.07 9.58
C ALA A 310 15.16 -9.59 9.42
N ALA A 311 14.10 -10.40 9.64
CA ALA A 311 14.08 -11.84 9.41
C ALA A 311 13.87 -12.23 7.93
N GLY A 312 13.82 -11.26 7.00
CA GLY A 312 13.78 -11.48 5.55
C GLY A 312 12.38 -11.54 4.93
N ALA A 313 11.32 -11.12 5.61
CA ALA A 313 10.02 -10.88 4.97
C ALA A 313 9.97 -9.47 4.34
N LEU A 314 9.17 -9.29 3.29
CA LEU A 314 8.65 -7.97 2.91
C LEU A 314 7.36 -7.71 3.69
N PHE A 315 7.17 -6.48 4.13
CA PHE A 315 5.93 -6.06 4.79
C PHE A 315 5.32 -4.87 4.06
N PHE A 316 4.11 -5.05 3.57
CA PHE A 316 3.31 -4.01 2.92
C PHE A 316 2.19 -3.58 3.88
N SER A 317 1.95 -2.29 3.97
CA SER A 317 0.83 -1.75 4.72
C SER A 317 0.11 -0.70 3.89
N SER A 318 -1.20 -0.66 4.00
CA SER A 318 -1.99 0.44 3.45
C SER A 318 -1.56 1.77 4.06
N ALA A 319 -1.46 2.85 3.27
CA ALA A 319 -1.09 4.17 3.77
C ALA A 319 -2.12 4.80 4.73
N ALA A 320 -3.28 4.19 4.87
CA ALA A 320 -4.51 4.67 5.50
C ALA A 320 -5.33 5.63 4.63
N ASN A 321 -6.59 5.90 5.07
CA ASN A 321 -7.55 6.75 4.34
C ASN A 321 -7.87 8.02 5.11
N SER A 322 -6.85 8.70 5.64
CA SER A 322 -7.02 9.92 6.44
C SER A 322 -6.89 11.22 5.62
N GLY A 323 -6.79 11.08 4.29
CA GLY A 323 -6.63 12.21 3.36
C GLY A 323 -5.21 12.74 3.33
N ASN A 324 -4.92 13.56 2.33
CA ASN A 324 -3.61 14.16 2.12
C ASN A 324 -3.68 15.70 2.10
N LYS A 325 -2.55 16.33 2.32
CA LYS A 325 -2.46 17.81 2.35
C LYS A 325 -2.56 18.43 0.96
N ASN A 326 -2.08 17.75 -0.10
CA ASN A 326 -2.09 18.28 -1.47
C ASN A 326 -3.51 18.53 -1.96
N ASP A 327 -4.42 17.61 -1.69
CA ASP A 327 -5.84 17.70 -2.04
C ASP A 327 -6.69 18.51 -1.04
N GLY A 328 -6.06 19.07 0.02
CA GLY A 328 -6.78 19.79 1.07
C GLY A 328 -7.68 18.90 1.92
N GLN A 329 -7.40 17.58 1.95
CA GLN A 329 -8.21 16.59 2.66
C GLN A 329 -7.59 16.15 4.00
N SER A 330 -6.46 16.72 4.40
CA SER A 330 -5.80 16.38 5.66
C SER A 330 -6.62 16.81 6.87
N GLY A 331 -6.83 15.87 7.79
CA GLY A 331 -7.37 16.10 9.13
C GLY A 331 -6.30 16.07 10.23
N THR A 332 -5.02 16.17 9.84
CA THR A 332 -3.86 16.10 10.71
C THR A 332 -3.29 17.48 10.97
N PHE A 333 -2.88 17.75 12.20
CA PHE A 333 -2.01 18.85 12.60
C PHE A 333 -0.76 18.28 13.23
N GLU A 334 0.40 18.65 12.73
CA GLU A 334 1.69 18.46 13.38
C GLU A 334 2.37 19.81 13.62
N GLY A 335 2.82 20.06 14.85
CA GLY A 335 3.48 21.30 15.23
C GLY A 335 3.88 21.29 16.70
N ASP A 336 4.65 22.30 17.11
CA ASP A 336 5.06 22.43 18.50
C ASP A 336 3.96 23.07 19.35
N PHE A 337 3.87 22.69 20.62
CA PHE A 337 2.98 23.37 21.54
C PHE A 337 3.40 24.82 21.76
N VAL A 338 2.51 25.72 21.42
CA VAL A 338 2.61 27.17 21.68
C VAL A 338 1.39 27.61 22.47
N ALA A 339 1.61 28.16 23.66
CA ALA A 339 0.50 28.61 24.49
C ALA A 339 -0.25 29.78 23.85
N SER A 340 -1.57 29.68 23.74
CA SER A 340 -2.43 30.76 23.31
C SER A 340 -2.61 31.80 24.43
N GLY A 341 -2.65 33.08 24.05
CA GLY A 341 -3.02 34.16 24.94
C GLY A 341 -4.54 34.42 25.09
N ASN A 342 -5.35 33.65 24.34
CA ASN A 342 -6.80 33.82 24.36
C ASN A 342 -7.45 33.28 25.63
N ALA A 343 -8.61 33.83 26.02
CA ALA A 343 -9.37 33.38 27.17
C ALA A 343 -9.79 31.90 27.03
N ILE A 344 -9.67 31.14 28.10
CA ILE A 344 -10.08 29.73 28.15
C ILE A 344 -11.62 29.68 28.23
N PRO A 345 -12.31 28.94 27.35
CA PRO A 345 -13.76 28.78 27.43
C PRO A 345 -14.20 28.17 28.75
N ALA A 346 -15.28 28.69 29.34
CA ALA A 346 -15.77 28.26 30.64
C ALA A 346 -16.06 26.75 30.68
N ALA A 347 -16.62 26.17 29.59
CA ALA A 347 -16.89 24.74 29.48
C ALA A 347 -15.63 23.90 29.53
N VAL A 348 -14.51 24.39 28.97
CA VAL A 348 -13.21 23.72 29.03
C VAL A 348 -12.60 23.84 30.41
N GLN A 349 -12.57 25.07 31.02
CA GLN A 349 -12.01 25.27 32.34
C GLN A 349 -12.75 24.45 33.42
N ALA A 350 -14.07 24.27 33.28
CA ALA A 350 -14.89 23.48 34.19
C ALA A 350 -14.41 22.03 34.39
N LEU A 351 -13.72 21.45 33.39
CA LEU A 351 -13.17 20.09 33.49
C LEU A 351 -11.97 19.99 34.46
N TYR A 352 -11.35 21.12 34.76
CA TYR A 352 -10.10 21.22 35.53
C TYR A 352 -10.30 21.92 36.87
N GLY A 353 -11.52 22.40 37.15
CA GLY A 353 -11.80 23.19 38.35
C GLY A 353 -10.91 24.45 38.43
N ALA A 354 -10.19 24.63 39.52
CA ALA A 354 -9.28 25.76 39.75
C ALA A 354 -7.86 25.53 39.21
N SER A 355 -7.57 24.35 38.62
CA SER A 355 -6.24 24.04 38.09
C SER A 355 -5.89 24.96 36.93
N PRO A 356 -4.68 25.56 36.89
CA PRO A 356 -4.25 26.35 35.75
C PRO A 356 -3.95 25.44 34.55
N ILE A 357 -4.44 25.82 33.37
CA ILE A 357 -4.22 25.12 32.12
C ILE A 357 -3.78 26.08 31.01
N GLN A 358 -3.18 25.57 29.97
CA GLN A 358 -2.82 26.33 28.77
C GLN A 358 -3.37 25.65 27.53
N LEU A 359 -3.87 26.44 26.60
CA LEU A 359 -4.41 25.93 25.33
C LEU A 359 -3.41 26.16 24.19
N GLN A 360 -3.35 25.23 23.23
CA GLN A 360 -2.58 25.37 21.98
C GLN A 360 -3.10 26.56 21.17
N ALA A 361 -2.18 27.36 20.63
CA ALA A 361 -2.49 28.40 19.65
C ALA A 361 -2.64 27.80 18.25
N PHE A 362 -3.73 28.13 17.60
CA PHE A 362 -3.98 27.83 16.17
C PHE A 362 -4.22 29.16 15.45
N GLY A 363 -3.16 29.71 14.84
CA GLY A 363 -3.22 31.07 14.30
C GLY A 363 -3.66 32.09 15.36
N GLY A 364 -4.77 32.79 15.14
CA GLY A 364 -5.35 33.74 16.11
C GLY A 364 -6.29 33.12 17.15
N ASN A 365 -6.54 31.80 17.11
CA ASN A 365 -7.46 31.09 17.98
C ASN A 365 -6.73 30.18 18.99
N ASN A 366 -7.46 29.72 20.00
CA ASN A 366 -7.01 28.66 20.92
C ASN A 366 -7.66 27.30 20.61
N TYR A 367 -8.18 27.11 19.40
CA TYR A 367 -8.79 25.89 18.88
C TYR A 367 -8.61 25.80 17.37
N THR A 368 -8.64 24.58 16.83
CA THR A 368 -8.95 24.34 15.42
C THR A 368 -10.39 23.83 15.28
N ALA A 369 -11.00 23.96 14.11
CA ALA A 369 -12.38 23.58 13.88
C ALA A 369 -12.50 22.46 12.85
N LEU A 370 -13.46 21.53 13.06
CA LEU A 370 -13.81 20.51 12.08
C LEU A 370 -14.46 21.15 10.86
N THR A 371 -13.97 20.79 9.67
CA THR A 371 -14.56 21.14 8.37
C THR A 371 -15.21 19.95 7.67
N ALA A 372 -14.95 18.71 8.16
CA ALA A 372 -15.70 17.50 7.85
C ALA A 372 -15.98 16.73 9.14
N THR A 373 -17.05 15.95 9.17
CA THR A 373 -17.44 15.14 10.33
C THR A 373 -16.46 14.01 10.57
N THR A 374 -16.27 13.63 11.84
CA THR A 374 -15.50 12.45 12.25
C THR A 374 -16.09 11.80 13.49
N ARG A 375 -15.78 10.51 13.71
CA ARG A 375 -16.10 9.79 14.96
C ARG A 375 -14.92 9.72 15.91
N ASN A 376 -13.70 9.94 15.40
CA ASN A 376 -12.47 9.68 16.13
C ASN A 376 -11.52 10.88 16.05
N ILE A 377 -11.07 11.34 17.21
CA ILE A 377 -10.06 12.38 17.31
C ILE A 377 -9.00 11.90 18.31
N SER A 378 -7.73 11.94 17.92
CA SER A 378 -6.63 11.57 18.80
C SER A 378 -5.56 12.65 18.87
N LEU A 379 -4.90 12.71 20.02
CA LEU A 379 -3.77 13.59 20.29
C LEU A 379 -2.58 12.74 20.73
N LYS A 380 -1.40 13.04 20.17
CA LYS A 380 -0.12 12.44 20.55
C LYS A 380 0.93 13.52 20.69
N TRP A 381 1.97 13.26 21.47
CA TRP A 381 3.07 14.23 21.63
C TRP A 381 4.42 13.57 21.80
N GLY A 382 5.49 14.36 21.70
CA GLY A 382 6.88 13.93 21.68
C GLY A 382 7.42 13.52 23.06
N ASP A 383 6.77 12.53 23.69
CA ASP A 383 7.27 11.81 24.87
C ASP A 383 7.42 10.31 24.54
N PRO A 384 8.23 9.54 25.30
CA PRO A 384 8.42 8.12 25.02
C PRO A 384 7.19 7.30 25.44
N LEU A 385 6.89 6.26 24.66
CA LEU A 385 5.81 5.30 24.96
C LEU A 385 6.07 4.64 26.32
N GLY A 386 5.03 4.58 27.18
CA GLY A 386 5.08 4.01 28.51
C GLY A 386 5.85 4.84 29.54
N ALA A 387 6.28 6.06 29.19
CA ALA A 387 7.07 6.91 30.07
C ALA A 387 6.78 8.42 29.88
N SER A 388 5.58 8.78 29.42
CA SER A 388 5.17 10.16 29.26
C SER A 388 5.05 10.87 30.61
N ALA A 389 5.78 11.99 30.75
CA ALA A 389 5.79 12.82 31.96
C ALA A 389 5.23 14.24 31.71
N ASN A 390 4.87 14.55 30.46
CA ASN A 390 4.17 15.78 30.11
C ASN A 390 2.71 15.43 29.85
N ASP A 391 1.81 16.17 30.48
CA ASP A 391 0.39 15.86 30.53
C ASP A 391 -0.39 16.82 29.63
N TYR A 392 -0.88 16.27 28.51
CA TYR A 392 -1.72 16.96 27.54
C TYR A 392 -3.07 16.28 27.45
N ASP A 393 -4.11 17.07 27.23
CA ASP A 393 -5.50 16.63 27.12
C ASP A 393 -6.15 17.07 25.82
N LEU A 394 -7.20 16.36 25.44
CA LEU A 394 -8.01 16.60 24.26
C LEU A 394 -9.44 16.92 24.66
N VAL A 395 -9.95 18.10 24.29
CA VAL A 395 -11.33 18.50 24.53
C VAL A 395 -11.98 18.93 23.23
N VAL A 396 -13.18 18.43 22.96
CA VAL A 396 -13.98 18.79 21.78
C VAL A 396 -15.30 19.40 22.23
N THR A 397 -15.62 20.59 21.70
CA THR A 397 -16.87 21.28 22.02
C THR A 397 -17.74 21.49 20.79
N ASN A 398 -18.96 21.97 21.00
CA ASN A 398 -19.78 22.50 19.92
C ASN A 398 -19.14 23.74 19.26
N ALA A 399 -19.73 24.22 18.19
CA ALA A 399 -19.22 25.36 17.39
C ALA A 399 -19.13 26.69 18.18
N THR A 400 -19.83 26.83 19.30
CA THR A 400 -19.78 28.03 20.16
C THR A 400 -18.77 27.91 21.30
N GLY A 401 -18.23 26.72 21.57
CA GLY A 401 -17.33 26.45 22.69
C GLY A 401 -18.02 26.33 24.06
N SER A 402 -19.36 26.21 24.07
CA SER A 402 -20.17 26.25 25.27
C SER A 402 -20.55 24.89 25.85
N THR A 403 -20.43 23.82 25.06
CA THR A 403 -20.83 22.46 25.46
C THR A 403 -19.75 21.47 25.04
N VAL A 404 -19.27 20.65 25.98
CA VAL A 404 -18.34 19.56 25.71
C VAL A 404 -19.07 18.42 25.00
N LEU A 405 -18.57 18.03 23.82
CA LEU A 405 -19.09 16.93 23.01
C LEU A 405 -18.27 15.65 23.19
N GLY A 406 -17.00 15.79 23.56
CA GLY A 406 -16.08 14.70 23.80
C GLY A 406 -14.85 15.20 24.53
N GLN A 407 -14.21 14.31 25.27
CA GLN A 407 -12.99 14.62 26.00
C GLN A 407 -12.13 13.38 26.19
N SER A 408 -10.84 13.58 26.37
CA SER A 408 -9.89 12.61 26.87
C SER A 408 -8.89 13.36 27.73
N LEU A 409 -8.89 13.07 29.02
CA LEU A 409 -8.17 13.81 30.07
C LEU A 409 -7.28 12.85 30.87
N GLY A 410 -6.60 11.90 30.24
CA GLY A 410 -5.72 10.94 30.89
C GLY A 410 -4.68 11.63 31.81
N ASN A 411 -4.09 10.90 32.74
CA ASN A 411 -2.93 11.41 33.48
C ASN A 411 -1.65 10.83 32.92
N GLN A 412 -0.69 11.70 32.61
CA GLN A 412 0.65 11.26 32.21
C GLN A 412 1.65 11.71 33.27
N SER A 413 2.08 10.74 34.11
CA SER A 413 2.92 10.94 35.27
C SER A 413 4.22 10.11 35.27
N GLY A 414 4.66 9.69 34.07
CA GLY A 414 5.93 8.96 33.88
C GLY A 414 5.77 7.47 33.61
N THR A 415 4.55 6.93 33.47
CA THR A 415 4.31 5.50 33.21
C THR A 415 3.26 5.24 32.14
N GLN A 416 2.68 6.28 31.59
CA GLN A 416 1.63 6.23 30.56
C GLN A 416 2.20 6.50 29.16
N ASP A 417 1.40 6.21 28.14
CA ASP A 417 1.69 6.60 26.75
C ASP A 417 1.34 8.09 26.54
N PRO A 418 2.03 8.79 25.63
CA PRO A 418 1.71 10.16 25.21
C PRO A 418 0.50 10.16 24.25
N TYR A 419 -0.69 9.90 24.76
CA TYR A 419 -1.86 9.63 23.93
C TYR A 419 -3.16 10.01 24.63
N GLU A 420 -4.04 10.70 23.90
CA GLU A 420 -5.42 10.97 24.27
C GLU A 420 -6.33 10.63 23.09
N PHE A 421 -7.54 10.09 23.36
CA PHE A 421 -8.47 9.65 22.33
C PHE A 421 -9.92 9.94 22.73
N ALA A 422 -10.63 10.65 21.86
CA ALA A 422 -12.02 11.02 22.04
C ALA A 422 -12.90 10.39 20.93
N PRO A 423 -13.32 9.12 21.08
CA PRO A 423 -14.22 8.47 20.13
C PRO A 423 -15.69 8.83 20.38
N ARG A 424 -16.54 8.76 19.35
CA ARG A 424 -17.99 8.91 19.47
C ARG A 424 -18.76 7.97 18.56
N ALA A 425 -19.92 7.48 19.03
CA ALA A 425 -20.89 6.76 18.20
C ALA A 425 -21.51 7.68 17.14
N THR A 426 -21.94 8.87 17.55
CA THR A 426 -22.45 9.93 16.68
C THR A 426 -21.30 10.83 16.24
N PRO A 427 -21.08 11.04 14.94
CA PRO A 427 -19.97 11.89 14.49
C PRO A 427 -20.02 13.30 15.10
N TYR A 428 -18.84 13.84 15.40
CA TYR A 428 -18.69 15.25 15.71
C TYR A 428 -19.16 16.10 14.53
N PRO A 429 -20.06 17.06 14.72
CA PRO A 429 -20.57 17.90 13.63
C PRO A 429 -19.49 18.87 13.11
N ILE A 430 -19.66 19.29 11.85
CA ILE A 430 -18.86 20.39 11.27
C ILE A 430 -18.98 21.64 12.15
N GLY A 431 -17.87 22.36 12.33
CA GLY A 431 -17.75 23.52 13.21
C GLY A 431 -17.42 23.17 14.67
N SER A 432 -17.40 21.88 15.07
CA SER A 432 -16.92 21.49 16.39
C SER A 432 -15.50 22.02 16.59
N ARG A 433 -15.23 22.55 17.78
CA ARG A 433 -13.93 23.10 18.15
C ARG A 433 -13.10 22.07 18.90
N ILE A 434 -11.86 21.89 18.50
CA ILE A 434 -10.90 20.97 19.11
C ILE A 434 -9.86 21.80 19.87
N TYR A 435 -9.72 21.52 21.15
CA TYR A 435 -8.76 22.15 22.03
C TYR A 435 -7.70 21.12 22.45
N ILE A 436 -6.43 21.49 22.31
CA ILE A 436 -5.31 20.78 22.89
C ILE A 436 -4.94 21.54 24.18
N VAL A 437 -5.03 20.86 25.30
CA VAL A 437 -4.78 21.43 26.61
C VAL A 437 -3.46 20.90 27.13
N ARG A 438 -2.55 21.77 27.56
CA ARG A 438 -1.41 21.39 28.38
C ARG A 438 -1.79 21.54 29.82
N TYR A 439 -1.98 20.42 30.52
CA TYR A 439 -2.26 20.40 31.96
C TYR A 439 -0.99 20.61 32.79
N SER A 440 0.12 19.90 32.40
CA SER A 440 1.40 20.08 33.06
C SER A 440 2.57 19.73 32.16
N GLY A 441 3.80 20.09 32.55
CA GLY A 441 5.01 19.72 31.87
C GLY A 441 5.51 20.72 30.81
N ALA A 442 6.47 20.30 30.01
CA ALA A 442 7.15 21.11 28.99
C ALA A 442 6.38 21.14 27.66
N ALA A 443 6.68 22.13 26.81
CA ALA A 443 6.25 22.12 25.42
C ALA A 443 6.86 20.92 24.66
N ARG A 444 6.04 20.29 23.81
CA ARG A 444 6.41 19.13 22.99
C ARG A 444 5.92 19.31 21.57
N ALA A 445 6.52 18.58 20.66
CA ALA A 445 5.92 18.31 19.36
C ALA A 445 4.58 17.61 19.56
N LEU A 446 3.56 18.06 18.86
CA LEU A 446 2.19 17.56 18.94
C LEU A 446 1.77 16.96 17.60
N ARG A 447 0.90 15.97 17.68
CA ARG A 447 0.14 15.46 16.54
C ARG A 447 -1.31 15.30 16.94
N LEU A 448 -2.20 16.03 16.28
CA LEU A 448 -3.64 15.89 16.33
C LEU A 448 -4.11 15.20 15.05
N ASP A 449 -4.93 14.18 15.17
CA ASP A 449 -5.58 13.52 14.03
C ASP A 449 -7.09 13.50 14.21
N THR A 450 -7.81 13.90 13.18
CA THR A 450 -9.26 13.66 13.08
C THR A 450 -9.54 12.42 12.21
N HIS A 451 -8.48 11.70 11.85
CA HIS A 451 -8.50 10.51 11.03
C HIS A 451 -9.23 10.77 9.71
N ARG A 452 -10.46 10.27 9.51
CA ARG A 452 -11.24 10.50 8.28
C ARG A 452 -12.01 11.83 8.27
N GLY A 453 -11.84 12.69 9.30
CA GLY A 453 -12.35 14.05 9.34
C GLY A 453 -11.39 15.04 8.69
N ARG A 454 -11.73 16.33 8.79
CA ARG A 454 -10.89 17.44 8.32
C ARG A 454 -10.92 18.57 9.31
N ILE A 455 -9.84 19.31 9.39
CA ILE A 455 -9.74 20.54 10.18
C ILE A 455 -9.56 21.75 9.27
N THR A 456 -9.58 22.95 9.87
CA THR A 456 -9.32 24.21 9.17
C THR A 456 -8.03 24.09 8.32
N ALA A 457 -8.12 24.42 7.03
CA ALA A 457 -7.03 24.21 6.07
C ALA A 457 -5.71 24.91 6.46
N ALA A 458 -5.80 26.07 7.14
CA ALA A 458 -4.63 26.79 7.65
C ALA A 458 -3.91 26.06 8.78
N ASP A 459 -4.61 25.22 9.54
CA ASP A 459 -4.07 24.46 10.66
C ASP A 459 -3.62 23.07 10.25
N SER A 460 -4.16 22.52 9.13
CA SER A 460 -3.83 21.18 8.69
C SER A 460 -2.40 21.08 8.15
N THR A 461 -1.75 19.96 8.39
CA THR A 461 -0.41 19.63 7.89
C THR A 461 -0.42 18.37 7.04
N ALA A 462 0.69 18.07 6.37
CA ALA A 462 0.98 16.76 5.81
C ALA A 462 1.33 15.76 6.93
N GLY A 463 1.52 14.49 6.57
CA GLY A 463 1.95 13.45 7.49
C GLY A 463 0.78 12.67 8.12
N SER A 464 -0.32 12.49 7.38
CA SER A 464 -1.49 11.75 7.89
C SER A 464 -1.23 10.25 8.09
N ALA A 465 -0.26 9.64 7.39
CA ALA A 465 0.21 8.29 7.63
C ALA A 465 1.12 8.21 8.87
N PHE A 466 0.89 7.23 9.76
CA PHE A 466 1.67 7.07 10.99
C PHE A 466 1.65 5.61 11.49
N GLY A 467 2.28 5.35 12.66
CA GLY A 467 2.32 4.01 13.24
C GLY A 467 3.01 3.01 12.31
N HIS A 468 2.52 1.78 12.28
CA HIS A 468 3.06 0.74 11.39
C HIS A 468 2.77 1.01 9.91
N ASN A 469 1.70 1.75 9.57
CA ASN A 469 1.41 2.16 8.18
C ASN A 469 2.53 3.02 7.57
N ALA A 470 3.37 3.66 8.41
CA ALA A 470 4.50 4.48 8.00
C ALA A 470 5.82 4.07 8.69
N VAL A 471 5.98 2.78 9.05
CA VAL A 471 7.20 2.26 9.66
C VAL A 471 8.35 2.25 8.64
N GLY A 472 9.58 2.57 9.10
CA GLY A 472 10.73 2.73 8.20
C GLY A 472 11.15 1.47 7.46
N SER A 473 10.91 0.29 8.02
CA SER A 473 11.26 -1.02 7.43
C SER A 473 10.13 -1.64 6.59
N GLY A 474 8.91 -1.11 6.66
CA GLY A 474 7.75 -1.53 5.86
C GLY A 474 7.55 -0.66 4.63
N ILE A 475 6.68 -1.09 3.76
CA ILE A 475 6.31 -0.44 2.50
C ILE A 475 4.89 0.10 2.65
N SER A 476 4.73 1.42 2.65
CA SER A 476 3.45 2.13 2.73
C SER A 476 2.87 2.33 1.33
N VAL A 477 1.63 1.91 1.10
CA VAL A 477 1.02 1.89 -0.24
C VAL A 477 -0.18 2.84 -0.31
N ALA A 478 -0.08 3.83 -1.21
CA ALA A 478 -1.18 4.74 -1.57
C ALA A 478 -2.13 4.10 -2.60
N ALA A 479 -3.30 4.71 -2.75
CA ALA A 479 -4.35 4.25 -3.65
C ALA A 479 -4.47 5.13 -4.91
N VAL A 480 -4.67 4.48 -6.07
CA VAL A 480 -4.98 5.11 -7.37
C VAL A 480 -6.15 4.38 -8.01
N ASP A 481 -7.19 5.11 -8.41
CA ASP A 481 -8.39 4.53 -9.00
C ASP A 481 -8.12 3.73 -10.28
N LEU A 482 -8.47 2.45 -10.30
CA LEU A 482 -8.38 1.58 -11.47
C LEU A 482 -9.20 2.08 -12.67
N ALA A 483 -10.25 2.88 -12.46
CA ALA A 483 -10.98 3.51 -13.54
C ALA A 483 -10.14 4.53 -14.34
N THR A 484 -9.01 5.00 -13.80
CA THR A 484 -8.08 5.88 -14.50
C THR A 484 -7.09 5.12 -15.38
N ALA A 485 -7.06 3.80 -15.35
CA ALA A 485 -6.21 2.95 -16.19
C ALA A 485 -6.74 2.89 -17.63
N THR A 486 -6.55 3.95 -18.41
CA THR A 486 -7.11 4.15 -19.75
C THR A 486 -6.12 3.88 -20.89
N GLY A 487 -4.91 3.44 -20.57
CA GLY A 487 -3.90 3.06 -21.56
C GLY A 487 -4.27 1.80 -22.36
N PRO A 488 -3.49 1.42 -23.37
CA PRO A 488 -3.76 0.23 -24.17
C PRO A 488 -3.91 -1.03 -23.31
N GLY A 489 -5.03 -1.74 -23.50
CA GLY A 489 -5.36 -2.92 -22.70
C GLY A 489 -5.81 -2.64 -21.26
N GLY A 490 -6.21 -1.41 -20.95
CA GLY A 490 -6.67 -1.03 -19.60
C GLY A 490 -5.50 -0.83 -18.62
N THR A 491 -4.34 -0.33 -19.10
CA THR A 491 -3.15 -0.12 -18.27
C THR A 491 -3.05 1.32 -17.76
N PHE A 492 -2.38 1.52 -16.62
CA PHE A 492 -1.95 2.84 -16.18
C PHE A 492 -0.93 3.44 -17.15
N THR A 493 -0.92 4.78 -17.24
CA THR A 493 -0.02 5.55 -18.12
C THR A 493 0.92 6.50 -17.37
N GLY A 494 0.65 6.73 -16.08
CA GLY A 494 1.40 7.67 -15.25
C GLY A 494 1.02 9.15 -15.46
N GLY A 495 1.74 10.03 -14.81
CA GLY A 495 1.51 11.47 -14.85
C GLY A 495 0.12 11.88 -14.34
N ALA A 496 -0.34 13.05 -14.74
CA ALA A 496 -1.62 13.61 -14.31
C ALA A 496 -2.87 12.81 -14.72
N ALA A 497 -2.71 11.76 -15.55
CA ALA A 497 -3.81 10.88 -15.94
C ALA A 497 -4.25 9.93 -14.81
N ASN A 498 -3.37 9.66 -13.87
CA ASN A 498 -3.60 8.70 -12.78
C ASN A 498 -3.28 9.35 -11.43
N PRO A 499 -4.11 10.28 -10.93
CA PRO A 499 -3.86 10.95 -9.65
C PRO A 499 -4.04 9.98 -8.48
N VAL A 500 -3.37 10.26 -7.36
CA VAL A 500 -3.62 9.60 -6.08
C VAL A 500 -5.06 9.86 -5.63
N GLU A 501 -5.69 8.89 -5.01
CA GLU A 501 -7.00 9.08 -4.40
C GLU A 501 -6.96 10.12 -3.28
N THR A 502 -7.91 11.04 -3.28
CA THR A 502 -7.94 12.19 -2.35
C THR A 502 -8.04 11.80 -0.88
N TYR A 503 -8.51 10.57 -0.60
CA TYR A 503 -8.56 10.03 0.75
C TYR A 503 -7.27 9.32 1.17
N SER A 504 -6.37 8.98 0.25
CA SER A 504 -5.11 8.32 0.56
C SER A 504 -4.27 9.20 1.47
N SER A 505 -3.74 8.61 2.54
CA SER A 505 -2.90 9.34 3.49
C SER A 505 -1.53 9.65 2.90
N ASP A 506 -0.93 10.74 3.39
CA ASP A 506 0.39 11.21 2.99
C ASP A 506 1.43 11.09 4.11
N GLY A 507 2.70 11.13 3.74
CA GLY A 507 3.82 11.36 4.63
C GLY A 507 4.17 12.85 4.76
N PRO A 508 5.35 13.16 5.30
CA PRO A 508 6.33 12.25 5.92
C PRO A 508 5.95 11.86 7.35
N ARG A 509 6.66 10.89 7.95
CA ARG A 509 6.54 10.57 9.37
C ARG A 509 7.74 11.10 10.15
N LYS A 510 7.48 11.83 11.24
CA LYS A 510 8.52 12.31 12.17
C LYS A 510 8.76 11.31 13.29
N MET A 511 10.03 11.04 13.61
CA MET A 511 10.44 10.13 14.69
C MET A 511 11.32 10.90 15.67
N PHE A 512 10.94 10.95 16.95
CA PHE A 512 11.76 11.54 18.02
C PHE A 512 12.47 10.49 18.86
N TYR A 513 11.98 9.26 18.87
CA TYR A 513 12.52 8.17 19.68
C TYR A 513 12.83 6.93 18.87
N GLN A 514 13.89 6.23 19.30
CA GLN A 514 14.16 4.85 18.92
C GLN A 514 13.07 3.92 19.51
N PRO A 515 12.89 2.70 18.99
CA PRO A 515 11.89 1.75 19.51
C PRO A 515 11.99 1.50 21.03
N ASN A 516 13.17 1.57 21.60
CA ASN A 516 13.44 1.37 23.04
C ASN A 516 13.16 2.62 23.91
N GLY A 517 12.62 3.71 23.35
CA GLY A 517 12.34 4.95 24.05
C GLY A 517 13.53 5.90 24.21
N THR A 518 14.71 5.57 23.66
CA THR A 518 15.85 6.50 23.67
C THR A 518 15.62 7.62 22.66
N ALA A 519 15.79 8.87 23.07
CA ALA A 519 15.65 10.01 22.18
C ALA A 519 16.69 9.98 21.05
N ILE A 520 16.26 10.16 19.79
CA ILE A 520 17.16 10.23 18.63
C ILE A 520 18.06 11.47 18.71
N THR A 521 17.49 12.60 19.13
CA THR A 521 18.24 13.83 19.41
C THR A 521 17.97 14.26 20.84
N PRO A 522 18.78 13.83 21.81
CA PRO A 522 18.56 14.15 23.22
C PRO A 522 18.42 15.65 23.47
N GLY A 523 17.38 16.03 24.26
CA GLY A 523 17.06 17.41 24.58
C GLY A 523 16.34 18.20 23.49
N ASN A 524 16.14 17.61 22.29
CA ASN A 524 15.43 18.24 21.18
C ASN A 524 14.25 17.37 20.69
N LEU A 525 13.04 17.72 21.14
CA LEU A 525 11.77 17.00 20.90
C LEU A 525 10.74 17.95 20.25
N LEU A 526 11.21 18.85 19.40
CA LEU A 526 10.40 19.88 18.74
C LEU A 526 10.64 19.85 17.22
N PHE A 527 9.62 20.20 16.46
CA PHE A 527 9.71 20.38 15.00
C PHE A 527 10.56 21.61 14.65
N ALA A 528 10.35 22.74 15.33
CA ALA A 528 11.01 24.01 15.04
C ALA A 528 12.54 23.95 15.16
N THR A 529 13.05 23.05 15.98
CA THR A 529 14.49 22.85 16.19
C THR A 529 15.04 21.67 15.42
N ASN A 530 14.22 21.08 14.53
CA ASN A 530 14.56 19.96 13.65
C ASN A 530 15.11 18.73 14.41
N GLY A 531 14.56 18.44 15.60
CA GLY A 531 14.91 17.24 16.36
C GLY A 531 14.45 15.95 15.69
N GLY A 532 15.06 14.83 16.07
CA GLY A 532 14.69 13.51 15.58
C GLY A 532 15.05 13.25 14.11
N THR A 533 14.37 12.29 13.48
CA THR A 533 14.52 11.89 12.07
C THR A 533 13.19 11.97 11.36
N THR A 534 13.21 12.32 10.07
CA THR A 534 12.03 12.30 9.21
C THR A 534 12.14 11.13 8.23
N LEU A 535 11.13 10.27 8.23
CA LEU A 535 11.00 9.17 7.28
C LEU A 535 10.21 9.66 6.06
N GLN A 536 10.77 9.47 4.87
CA GLN A 536 10.03 9.65 3.63
C GLN A 536 9.01 8.52 3.52
N LYS A 537 7.73 8.85 3.58
CA LYS A 537 6.54 8.02 3.46
C LYS A 537 5.47 8.87 2.75
N VAL A 538 4.71 8.28 1.88
CA VAL A 538 4.44 6.93 1.43
C VAL A 538 5.59 6.40 0.54
N ASP A 539 5.64 5.07 0.25
CA ASP A 539 6.71 4.49 -0.54
C ASP A 539 6.32 4.32 -2.02
N MET A 540 5.10 3.90 -2.30
CA MET A 540 4.57 3.65 -3.66
C MET A 540 3.05 3.71 -3.68
N ALA A 541 2.48 3.71 -4.88
CA ALA A 541 1.04 3.65 -5.12
C ALA A 541 0.66 2.38 -5.90
N ALA A 542 -0.59 1.91 -5.73
CA ALA A 542 -1.17 0.83 -6.51
C ALA A 542 -2.67 1.02 -6.71
N GLY A 543 -3.24 0.22 -7.62
CA GLY A 543 -4.65 0.33 -8.00
C GLY A 543 -5.62 -0.08 -6.90
N ASP A 544 -6.72 0.67 -6.80
CA ASP A 544 -7.86 0.36 -5.93
C ASP A 544 -9.19 0.53 -6.67
N CYS A 545 -10.32 0.36 -5.98
CA CYS A 545 -11.66 0.50 -6.54
C CYS A 545 -12.01 -0.49 -7.65
N GLY A 546 -11.47 -1.70 -7.62
CA GLY A 546 -11.77 -2.77 -8.57
C GLY A 546 -12.81 -3.77 -8.06
N THR A 547 -13.08 -4.79 -8.87
CA THR A 547 -14.12 -5.80 -8.64
C THR A 547 -13.56 -7.02 -7.90
N THR A 548 -14.18 -7.38 -6.76
CA THR A 548 -14.04 -8.68 -6.11
C THR A 548 -15.39 -9.42 -6.16
N THR A 549 -15.44 -10.66 -5.69
CA THR A 549 -16.69 -11.41 -5.56
C THR A 549 -17.19 -11.45 -4.12
N THR A 550 -16.38 -10.96 -3.18
CA THR A 550 -16.70 -10.92 -1.75
C THR A 550 -17.85 -9.95 -1.48
N PRO A 551 -18.93 -10.39 -0.80
CA PRO A 551 -20.07 -9.54 -0.49
C PRO A 551 -19.69 -8.29 0.30
N GLY A 552 -20.16 -7.14 -0.17
CA GLY A 552 -19.86 -5.83 0.42
C GLY A 552 -18.59 -5.16 -0.14
N PHE A 553 -17.82 -5.82 -1.01
CA PHE A 553 -16.55 -5.33 -1.58
C PHE A 553 -16.60 -5.25 -3.11
N ILE A 554 -17.73 -4.78 -3.67
CA ILE A 554 -17.98 -4.64 -5.11
C ILE A 554 -18.45 -3.21 -5.41
N PRO A 555 -17.55 -2.30 -5.84
CA PRO A 555 -16.07 -2.42 -5.89
C PRO A 555 -15.42 -2.38 -4.51
N PHE A 556 -14.20 -2.88 -4.42
CA PHE A 556 -13.35 -2.75 -3.23
C PHE A 556 -12.43 -1.54 -3.38
N CYS A 557 -12.72 -0.49 -2.63
CA CYS A 557 -11.99 0.78 -2.65
C CYS A 557 -11.21 1.00 -1.36
N GLY A 558 -10.16 1.82 -1.45
CA GLY A 558 -9.31 2.20 -0.33
C GLY A 558 -7.87 1.73 -0.47
N THR A 559 -6.99 2.27 0.35
CA THR A 559 -5.62 1.77 0.45
C THR A 559 -5.55 0.30 0.88
N SER A 560 -6.65 -0.23 1.46
CA SER A 560 -6.88 -1.67 1.71
C SER A 560 -6.79 -2.53 0.46
N ALA A 561 -7.22 -2.04 -0.71
CA ALA A 561 -7.15 -2.75 -1.97
C ALA A 561 -5.81 -2.54 -2.70
N ALA A 562 -5.21 -1.36 -2.52
CA ALA A 562 -3.91 -1.01 -3.11
C ALA A 562 -2.76 -1.83 -2.51
N ALA A 563 -2.74 -2.01 -1.18
CA ALA A 563 -1.67 -2.74 -0.51
C ALA A 563 -1.52 -4.20 -0.98
N PRO A 564 -2.57 -5.04 -1.05
CA PRO A 564 -2.47 -6.40 -1.56
C PRO A 564 -2.11 -6.44 -3.05
N THR A 565 -2.51 -5.44 -3.85
CA THR A 565 -2.09 -5.32 -5.26
C THR A 565 -0.57 -5.16 -5.36
N ALA A 566 0.04 -4.25 -4.60
CA ALA A 566 1.50 -4.06 -4.55
C ALA A 566 2.24 -5.30 -4.02
N ALA A 567 1.73 -5.91 -2.93
CA ALA A 567 2.28 -7.13 -2.34
C ALA A 567 2.32 -8.31 -3.34
N ALA A 568 1.27 -8.45 -4.14
CA ALA A 568 1.20 -9.48 -5.17
C ALA A 568 2.19 -9.25 -6.33
N ILE A 569 2.48 -7.99 -6.70
CA ILE A 569 3.56 -7.67 -7.66
C ILE A 569 4.92 -8.13 -7.11
N ALA A 570 5.19 -7.89 -5.82
CA ALA A 570 6.40 -8.41 -5.17
C ALA A 570 6.45 -9.96 -5.21
N ALA A 571 5.30 -10.63 -5.07
CA ALA A 571 5.22 -12.09 -5.17
C ALA A 571 5.53 -12.60 -6.59
N LEU A 572 5.08 -11.90 -7.63
CA LEU A 572 5.47 -12.23 -9.01
C LEU A 572 6.98 -12.13 -9.23
N ILE A 573 7.62 -11.07 -8.71
CA ILE A 573 9.07 -10.86 -8.79
C ILE A 573 9.81 -11.96 -8.02
N LYS A 574 9.41 -12.24 -6.77
CA LYS A 574 10.02 -13.27 -5.92
C LYS A 574 9.87 -14.66 -6.52
N GLY A 575 8.70 -15.01 -7.03
CA GLY A 575 8.45 -16.30 -7.66
C GLY A 575 9.24 -16.48 -8.96
N ALA A 576 9.48 -15.42 -9.72
CA ALA A 576 10.32 -15.45 -10.92
C ALA A 576 11.82 -15.56 -10.58
N ASN A 577 12.26 -15.00 -9.46
CA ASN A 577 13.64 -15.07 -8.97
C ASN A 577 13.66 -15.37 -7.46
N PRO A 578 13.57 -16.64 -7.05
CA PRO A 578 13.56 -17.02 -5.62
C PRO A 578 14.80 -16.58 -4.83
N ALA A 579 15.94 -16.35 -5.52
CA ALA A 579 17.18 -15.89 -4.90
C ALA A 579 17.23 -14.36 -4.69
N ALA A 580 16.27 -13.60 -5.26
CA ALA A 580 16.25 -12.15 -5.09
C ALA A 580 16.11 -11.76 -3.61
N THR A 581 16.96 -10.84 -3.18
CA THR A 581 16.86 -10.20 -1.86
C THR A 581 15.68 -9.22 -1.83
N ASN A 582 15.17 -8.89 -0.64
CA ASN A 582 14.11 -7.89 -0.48
C ASN A 582 14.49 -6.54 -1.12
N ALA A 583 15.75 -6.10 -0.96
CA ALA A 583 16.22 -4.86 -1.56
C ALA A 583 16.17 -4.91 -3.10
N GLN A 584 16.49 -6.05 -3.73
CA GLN A 584 16.40 -6.23 -5.17
C GLN A 584 14.95 -6.24 -5.66
N ILE A 585 14.03 -6.85 -4.90
CA ILE A 585 12.59 -6.84 -5.21
C ILE A 585 12.07 -5.41 -5.18
N VAL A 586 12.30 -4.67 -4.08
CA VAL A 586 11.88 -3.27 -3.93
C VAL A 586 12.49 -2.39 -5.01
N SER A 587 13.79 -2.55 -5.29
CA SER A 587 14.47 -1.82 -6.38
C SER A 587 13.83 -2.09 -7.75
N SER A 588 13.43 -3.34 -8.02
CA SER A 588 12.74 -3.71 -9.25
C SER A 588 11.33 -3.09 -9.34
N MET A 589 10.59 -3.06 -8.21
CA MET A 589 9.30 -2.38 -8.12
C MET A 589 9.45 -0.88 -8.38
N ASN A 590 10.40 -0.22 -7.71
CA ASN A 590 10.65 1.22 -7.88
C ASN A 590 11.05 1.56 -9.31
N ALA A 591 11.91 0.75 -9.94
CA ALA A 591 12.35 0.95 -11.33
C ALA A 591 11.24 0.75 -12.36
N SER A 592 10.16 0.01 -12.01
CA SER A 592 9.00 -0.21 -12.88
C SER A 592 7.85 0.77 -12.60
N ALA A 593 7.95 1.60 -11.57
CA ALA A 593 6.90 2.53 -11.20
C ALA A 593 6.68 3.60 -12.27
N LEU A 594 5.42 3.97 -12.46
CA LEU A 594 5.02 5.10 -13.27
C LEU A 594 4.94 6.32 -12.37
N ASP A 595 5.76 7.31 -12.66
CA ASP A 595 5.78 8.58 -11.93
C ASP A 595 4.45 9.32 -12.11
N ILE A 596 3.88 9.79 -10.99
CA ILE A 596 2.62 10.53 -10.94
C ILE A 596 2.80 11.70 -9.96
N GLU A 597 1.89 12.67 -9.98
CA GLU A 597 1.96 13.91 -9.20
C GLU A 597 3.17 14.77 -9.62
N ALA A 598 4.08 15.14 -8.72
CA ALA A 598 5.30 15.86 -9.08
C ALA A 598 6.40 14.88 -9.53
N ALA A 599 7.42 15.37 -10.25
CA ALA A 599 8.47 14.49 -10.75
C ALA A 599 9.35 13.92 -9.62
N GLY A 600 9.46 12.61 -9.55
CA GLY A 600 10.29 11.88 -8.58
C GLY A 600 9.50 11.31 -7.41
N TRP A 601 10.08 11.38 -6.20
CA TRP A 601 9.38 10.89 -5.01
C TRP A 601 8.45 11.95 -4.43
N ASP A 602 7.18 11.58 -4.21
CA ASP A 602 6.17 12.42 -3.56
C ASP A 602 5.74 11.86 -2.21
N ARG A 603 5.26 12.73 -1.32
CA ARG A 603 4.80 12.31 0.01
C ARG A 603 3.47 11.54 0.00
N ASP A 604 2.66 11.64 -1.06
CA ASP A 604 1.33 11.01 -1.20
C ASP A 604 1.30 9.84 -2.20
N SER A 605 2.27 9.77 -3.12
CA SER A 605 2.38 8.69 -4.11
C SER A 605 3.66 7.85 -3.98
N GLY A 606 4.64 8.29 -3.20
CA GLY A 606 5.96 7.67 -3.14
C GLY A 606 6.70 7.76 -4.48
N VAL A 607 7.15 6.63 -5.00
CA VAL A 607 7.77 6.53 -6.34
C VAL A 607 6.76 6.46 -7.48
N GLY A 608 5.46 6.61 -7.19
CA GLY A 608 4.38 6.46 -8.15
C GLY A 608 3.77 5.06 -8.21
N ILE A 609 3.02 4.77 -9.29
CA ILE A 609 2.26 3.52 -9.45
C ILE A 609 3.19 2.38 -9.78
N VAL A 610 3.34 1.42 -8.86
CA VAL A 610 4.16 0.24 -9.11
C VAL A 610 3.57 -0.63 -10.20
N MET A 611 4.40 -1.03 -11.18
CA MET A 611 4.00 -1.91 -12.29
C MET A 611 4.71 -3.25 -12.19
N VAL A 612 4.17 -4.27 -12.83
CA VAL A 612 4.92 -5.51 -13.02
C VAL A 612 6.12 -5.23 -13.94
N PRO A 613 7.35 -5.52 -13.48
CA PRO A 613 8.55 -5.22 -14.26
C PRO A 613 8.55 -5.94 -15.62
N SER A 614 8.92 -5.22 -16.67
CA SER A 614 8.96 -5.80 -18.03
C SER A 614 9.92 -6.98 -18.16
N SER A 615 10.92 -7.09 -17.31
CA SER A 615 11.84 -8.23 -17.24
C SER A 615 11.14 -9.57 -16.93
N LEU A 616 9.92 -9.55 -16.39
CA LEU A 616 9.14 -10.76 -16.13
C LEU A 616 8.43 -11.31 -17.36
N TYR A 617 8.23 -10.51 -18.42
CA TYR A 617 7.46 -10.89 -19.60
C TYR A 617 8.11 -10.46 -20.93
N SER A 618 9.32 -9.92 -20.92
CA SER A 618 10.11 -9.57 -22.11
C SER A 618 11.42 -10.32 -22.10
N PHE A 619 11.80 -10.83 -23.29
CA PHE A 619 12.93 -11.72 -23.47
C PHE A 619 13.82 -11.26 -24.62
N THR A 620 15.13 -11.48 -24.49
CA THR A 620 16.11 -11.09 -25.52
C THR A 620 16.14 -12.10 -26.67
N ILE A 621 16.45 -11.60 -27.89
CA ILE A 621 16.69 -12.40 -29.07
C ILE A 621 18.19 -12.43 -29.30
N GLY A 622 18.77 -13.62 -29.45
CA GLY A 622 20.18 -13.79 -29.64
C GLY A 622 20.56 -15.16 -30.23
N GLY A 623 21.86 -15.39 -30.34
CA GLY A 623 22.39 -16.61 -30.91
C GLY A 623 23.91 -16.56 -31.10
N THR A 624 24.42 -17.18 -32.16
CA THR A 624 25.85 -17.23 -32.45
C THR A 624 26.16 -16.87 -33.92
N VAL A 625 27.32 -16.22 -34.13
CA VAL A 625 27.92 -15.99 -35.45
C VAL A 625 29.14 -16.91 -35.59
N ALA A 626 29.22 -17.61 -36.70
CA ALA A 626 30.36 -18.47 -37.05
C ALA A 626 30.83 -18.21 -38.49
N GLY A 627 32.10 -18.45 -38.77
CA GLY A 627 32.70 -18.33 -40.09
C GLY A 627 32.98 -16.90 -40.58
N LEU A 628 32.74 -15.89 -39.73
CA LEU A 628 33.09 -14.50 -40.05
C LEU A 628 34.61 -14.35 -40.11
N GLY A 629 35.12 -13.86 -41.23
CA GLY A 629 36.57 -13.66 -41.46
C GLY A 629 37.14 -12.54 -40.57
N ALA A 630 38.41 -12.66 -40.21
CA ALA A 630 39.12 -11.66 -39.42
C ALA A 630 39.07 -10.28 -40.10
N GLY A 631 38.73 -9.24 -39.31
CA GLY A 631 38.60 -7.85 -39.76
C GLY A 631 37.34 -7.56 -40.58
N LYS A 632 36.44 -8.53 -40.78
CA LYS A 632 35.13 -8.33 -41.43
C LYS A 632 34.02 -8.06 -40.40
N SER A 633 32.91 -7.49 -40.85
CA SER A 633 31.73 -7.27 -40.05
C SER A 633 30.45 -7.65 -40.76
N VAL A 634 29.46 -8.14 -40.02
CA VAL A 634 28.10 -8.40 -40.47
C VAL A 634 27.13 -7.58 -39.67
N VAL A 635 26.11 -6.98 -40.29
CA VAL A 635 25.02 -6.29 -39.61
C VAL A 635 23.81 -7.21 -39.62
N LEU A 636 23.31 -7.54 -38.44
CA LEU A 636 22.07 -8.29 -38.23
C LEU A 636 20.94 -7.33 -37.90
N LEU A 637 19.74 -7.63 -38.36
CA LEU A 637 18.51 -6.88 -38.07
C LEU A 637 17.52 -7.84 -37.44
N ASN A 638 16.85 -7.41 -36.34
CA ASN A 638 15.67 -8.08 -35.84
C ASN A 638 14.42 -7.28 -36.24
N ASN A 639 13.41 -7.94 -36.82
CA ASN A 639 12.19 -7.32 -37.34
C ASN A 639 12.44 -6.10 -38.24
N GLY A 640 13.55 -6.09 -38.95
CA GLY A 640 13.92 -5.07 -39.93
C GLY A 640 14.40 -3.73 -39.33
N GLY A 641 14.40 -3.57 -38.02
CA GLY A 641 14.69 -2.27 -37.34
C GLY A 641 15.82 -2.30 -36.32
N ASP A 642 15.84 -3.26 -35.40
CA ASP A 642 16.87 -3.38 -34.35
C ASP A 642 18.18 -3.90 -34.97
N ALA A 643 19.17 -3.03 -35.14
CA ALA A 643 20.41 -3.31 -35.86
C ALA A 643 21.56 -3.65 -34.89
N LEU A 644 22.21 -4.79 -35.13
CA LEU A 644 23.36 -5.26 -34.38
C LEU A 644 24.56 -5.54 -35.28
N THR A 645 25.64 -4.80 -35.16
CA THR A 645 26.91 -5.05 -35.85
C THR A 645 27.74 -6.06 -35.09
N ARG A 646 28.19 -7.14 -35.80
CA ARG A 646 29.14 -8.12 -35.28
C ARG A 646 30.42 -8.09 -36.11
N ASN A 647 31.56 -7.96 -35.41
CA ASN A 647 32.91 -7.92 -36.00
C ASN A 647 33.78 -9.10 -35.55
N ALA A 648 33.18 -10.08 -34.87
CA ALA A 648 33.83 -11.31 -34.41
C ALA A 648 32.80 -12.47 -34.36
N ASN A 649 33.31 -13.69 -34.47
CA ASN A 649 32.54 -14.90 -34.19
C ASN A 649 32.20 -14.99 -32.69
N GLY A 650 31.12 -15.71 -32.36
CA GLY A 650 30.67 -15.93 -30.98
C GLY A 650 29.21 -15.50 -30.74
N GLY A 651 28.81 -15.47 -29.44
CA GLY A 651 27.45 -15.14 -29.04
C GLY A 651 27.07 -13.70 -29.33
N PHE A 652 25.77 -13.48 -29.60
CA PHE A 652 25.18 -12.17 -29.75
C PHE A 652 23.81 -12.10 -29.08
N SER A 653 23.38 -10.89 -28.70
CA SER A 653 22.02 -10.59 -28.25
C SER A 653 21.65 -9.20 -28.76
N PHE A 654 20.43 -9.04 -29.24
CA PHE A 654 19.87 -7.74 -29.58
C PHE A 654 19.55 -6.95 -28.32
N ALA A 655 19.61 -5.62 -28.40
CA ALA A 655 19.34 -4.72 -27.27
C ALA A 655 17.85 -4.67 -26.92
N THR A 656 16.96 -4.75 -27.93
CA THR A 656 15.52 -4.67 -27.74
C THR A 656 14.97 -6.05 -27.36
N ALA A 657 14.46 -6.18 -26.11
CA ALA A 657 13.74 -7.35 -25.67
C ALA A 657 12.30 -7.33 -26.22
N LEU A 658 11.74 -8.50 -26.53
CA LEU A 658 10.39 -8.68 -27.03
C LEU A 658 9.50 -9.37 -25.99
N ALA A 659 8.22 -9.00 -25.98
CA ALA A 659 7.24 -9.64 -25.08
C ALA A 659 7.04 -11.12 -25.44
N SER A 660 6.67 -11.94 -24.47
CA SER A 660 6.17 -13.31 -24.71
C SER A 660 5.01 -13.28 -25.70
N GLY A 661 5.02 -14.18 -26.69
CA GLY A 661 4.05 -14.22 -27.76
C GLY A 661 4.39 -13.31 -28.96
N ALA A 662 5.35 -12.41 -28.87
CA ALA A 662 5.76 -11.57 -29.99
C ALA A 662 6.58 -12.36 -31.01
N SER A 663 6.43 -12.03 -32.31
CA SER A 663 7.23 -12.61 -33.36
C SER A 663 8.60 -11.94 -33.45
N TYR A 664 9.63 -12.73 -33.81
CA TYR A 664 10.94 -12.22 -34.14
C TYR A 664 11.37 -12.69 -35.54
N ALA A 665 12.16 -11.86 -36.23
CA ALA A 665 12.72 -12.18 -37.54
C ALA A 665 14.14 -11.59 -37.65
N VAL A 666 15.15 -12.43 -37.43
CA VAL A 666 16.55 -12.04 -37.55
C VAL A 666 17.00 -12.27 -38.99
N THR A 667 17.50 -11.22 -39.61
CA THR A 667 18.00 -11.24 -41.01
C THR A 667 19.39 -10.60 -41.07
N VAL A 668 20.14 -10.88 -42.18
CA VAL A 668 21.37 -10.13 -42.46
C VAL A 668 21.01 -8.85 -43.20
N GLY A 669 21.26 -7.71 -42.53
CA GLY A 669 21.08 -6.38 -43.13
C GLY A 669 22.23 -5.95 -44.03
N THR A 670 23.50 -6.25 -43.63
CA THR A 670 24.68 -5.97 -44.46
C THR A 670 25.61 -7.15 -44.40
N GLN A 671 25.95 -7.68 -45.56
CA GLN A 671 26.91 -8.79 -45.75
C GLN A 671 28.37 -8.33 -45.58
N PRO A 672 29.25 -9.18 -45.05
CA PRO A 672 30.69 -8.89 -45.02
C PRO A 672 31.27 -8.84 -46.45
N ALA A 673 32.26 -7.99 -46.62
CA ALA A 673 32.97 -7.94 -47.93
C ALA A 673 33.57 -9.30 -48.28
N GLY A 674 33.22 -9.86 -49.48
CA GLY A 674 33.70 -11.15 -49.99
C GLY A 674 33.23 -12.38 -49.21
N GLN A 675 32.16 -12.23 -48.39
CA GLN A 675 31.49 -13.35 -47.72
C GLN A 675 29.97 -13.26 -47.88
N THR A 676 29.29 -14.40 -47.76
CA THR A 676 27.84 -14.47 -47.62
C THR A 676 27.52 -15.12 -46.30
N CYS A 677 26.71 -14.45 -45.47
CA CYS A 677 26.19 -14.98 -44.23
C CYS A 677 24.71 -15.36 -44.40
N THR A 678 24.34 -16.52 -43.86
CA THR A 678 22.96 -17.03 -43.81
C THR A 678 22.50 -17.17 -42.37
N VAL A 679 21.20 -17.03 -42.14
CA VAL A 679 20.60 -17.15 -40.79
C VAL A 679 19.75 -18.42 -40.77
N SER A 680 19.97 -19.25 -39.75
CA SER A 680 19.12 -20.39 -39.40
C SER A 680 18.43 -20.11 -38.05
N ASN A 681 17.22 -20.62 -37.84
CA ASN A 681 16.37 -20.33 -36.66
C ASN A 681 16.13 -18.83 -36.48
N GLY A 682 16.22 -18.03 -37.55
CA GLY A 682 16.14 -16.58 -37.49
C GLY A 682 14.74 -16.05 -37.26
N SER A 683 13.69 -16.86 -37.34
CA SER A 683 12.30 -16.41 -37.11
C SER A 683 11.55 -17.39 -36.23
N GLY A 684 10.59 -16.83 -35.47
CA GLY A 684 9.75 -17.61 -34.57
C GLY A 684 8.91 -16.71 -33.68
N THR A 685 8.33 -17.31 -32.66
CA THR A 685 7.60 -16.62 -31.61
C THR A 685 8.37 -16.73 -30.28
N VAL A 686 8.49 -15.63 -29.57
CA VAL A 686 9.11 -15.60 -28.26
C VAL A 686 8.24 -16.38 -27.28
N ALA A 687 8.79 -17.40 -26.65
CA ALA A 687 8.15 -18.13 -25.57
C ALA A 687 8.45 -17.41 -24.20
N SER A 688 8.37 -18.14 -23.09
CA SER A 688 8.64 -17.60 -21.75
C SER A 688 10.13 -17.61 -21.36
N ALA A 689 11.03 -17.47 -22.36
CA ALA A 689 12.49 -17.47 -22.17
C ALA A 689 13.21 -16.74 -23.32
N ASN A 690 14.46 -16.35 -23.07
CA ASN A 690 15.31 -15.76 -24.09
C ASN A 690 15.52 -16.71 -25.28
N VAL A 691 15.47 -16.18 -26.48
CA VAL A 691 15.82 -16.90 -27.70
C VAL A 691 17.34 -16.84 -27.82
N THR A 692 18.00 -18.01 -27.83
CA THR A 692 19.47 -18.11 -27.85
C THR A 692 20.00 -18.98 -28.97
N ASN A 693 19.11 -19.51 -29.80
CA ASN A 693 19.40 -20.53 -30.81
C ASN A 693 19.50 -20.00 -32.24
N VAL A 694 19.48 -18.68 -32.47
CA VAL A 694 19.69 -18.11 -33.80
C VAL A 694 21.14 -18.38 -34.22
N ALA A 695 21.32 -18.99 -35.41
CA ALA A 695 22.65 -19.27 -35.91
C ALA A 695 22.90 -18.48 -37.21
N VAL A 696 24.00 -17.74 -37.22
CA VAL A 696 24.49 -17.01 -38.39
C VAL A 696 25.78 -17.69 -38.88
N SER A 697 25.78 -18.19 -40.10
CA SER A 697 26.92 -18.87 -40.72
C SER A 697 27.41 -18.07 -41.92
N CYS A 698 28.68 -17.70 -41.91
CA CYS A 698 29.34 -16.95 -43.00
C CYS A 698 30.31 -17.83 -43.73
N VAL A 699 30.30 -17.74 -45.04
CA VAL A 699 31.22 -18.46 -45.94
C VAL A 699 31.82 -17.49 -46.97
N ASP A 700 33.06 -17.73 -47.36
CA ASP A 700 33.72 -16.90 -48.38
C ASP A 700 33.04 -17.07 -49.75
N LEU A 701 32.87 -15.98 -50.43
CA LEU A 701 32.41 -16.01 -51.84
C LEU A 701 33.50 -16.61 -52.71
N PRO A 702 33.14 -17.42 -53.68
CA PRO A 702 34.10 -17.86 -54.68
C PRO A 702 34.80 -16.65 -55.33
N PRO A 703 36.11 -16.74 -55.60
CA PRO A 703 36.82 -15.69 -56.31
C PRO A 703 36.11 -15.33 -57.65
N ALA A 704 36.03 -14.04 -57.94
CA ALA A 704 35.50 -13.59 -59.21
C ALA A 704 36.34 -14.19 -60.35
N THR A 705 35.68 -14.71 -61.36
CA THR A 705 36.34 -15.28 -62.55
C THR A 705 36.17 -14.35 -63.71
N TYR A 706 37.19 -14.34 -64.58
CA TYR A 706 37.26 -13.49 -65.75
C TYR A 706 37.64 -14.36 -66.96
N THR A 707 37.05 -14.10 -68.13
CA THR A 707 37.41 -14.74 -69.39
C THR A 707 38.65 -14.06 -69.98
N ILE A 708 39.51 -14.87 -70.59
CA ILE A 708 40.67 -14.39 -71.31
C ILE A 708 40.29 -14.32 -72.80
N GLY A 709 40.57 -13.21 -73.44
CA GLY A 709 40.27 -12.99 -74.84
C GLY A 709 41.19 -11.98 -75.50
N GLY A 710 41.01 -11.79 -76.74
CA GLY A 710 41.84 -10.88 -77.55
C GLY A 710 41.30 -10.72 -78.97
N ASN A 711 42.16 -10.20 -79.87
CA ASN A 711 41.81 -10.07 -81.31
C ASN A 711 42.85 -10.76 -82.18
N LEU A 712 42.37 -11.60 -83.08
CA LEU A 712 43.19 -12.29 -84.12
C LEU A 712 43.16 -11.44 -85.37
N SER A 713 44.34 -11.21 -85.97
CA SER A 713 44.46 -10.52 -87.26
C SER A 713 45.51 -11.20 -88.13
N GLY A 714 45.43 -11.03 -89.49
CA GLY A 714 46.39 -11.55 -90.44
C GLY A 714 46.19 -13.05 -90.85
N LEU A 715 45.11 -13.71 -90.40
CA LEU A 715 44.77 -15.06 -90.82
C LEU A 715 44.27 -15.01 -92.24
N GLY A 716 44.94 -15.77 -93.12
CA GLY A 716 44.61 -15.89 -94.57
C GLY A 716 43.29 -16.64 -94.79
N ALA A 717 42.60 -16.30 -95.95
CA ALA A 717 41.33 -16.94 -96.27
C ALA A 717 41.48 -18.48 -96.36
N GLY A 718 40.53 -19.21 -95.70
CA GLY A 718 40.51 -20.68 -95.68
C GLY A 718 41.54 -21.32 -94.68
N LYS A 719 42.29 -20.52 -93.94
CA LYS A 719 43.22 -20.98 -92.90
C LYS A 719 42.57 -21.02 -91.56
N SER A 720 43.12 -21.81 -90.62
CA SER A 720 42.70 -21.87 -89.24
C SER A 720 43.93 -21.86 -88.33
N VAL A 721 43.73 -21.35 -87.12
CA VAL A 721 44.74 -21.36 -86.03
C VAL A 721 44.08 -21.86 -84.75
N VAL A 722 44.79 -22.67 -83.99
CA VAL A 722 44.41 -23.08 -82.65
C VAL A 722 45.21 -22.27 -81.68
N LEU A 723 44.46 -21.50 -80.81
CA LEU A 723 45.00 -20.79 -79.70
C LEU A 723 44.85 -21.65 -78.46
N LEU A 724 45.83 -21.63 -77.58
CA LEU A 724 45.81 -22.35 -76.32
C LEU A 724 45.97 -21.33 -75.20
N ASN A 725 45.15 -21.40 -74.14
CA ASN A 725 45.39 -20.69 -72.92
C ASN A 725 45.94 -21.66 -71.90
N ASN A 726 47.08 -21.29 -71.30
CA ASN A 726 47.83 -22.12 -70.32
C ASN A 726 48.16 -23.53 -70.85
N GLY A 727 48.34 -23.70 -72.21
CA GLY A 727 48.68 -24.94 -72.83
C GLY A 727 47.53 -25.98 -72.96
N GLY A 728 46.34 -25.70 -72.39
CA GLY A 728 45.25 -26.69 -72.34
C GLY A 728 43.92 -26.25 -72.92
N ASP A 729 43.44 -25.05 -72.65
CA ASP A 729 42.17 -24.55 -73.20
C ASP A 729 42.34 -24.12 -74.64
N ALA A 730 41.87 -24.97 -75.54
CA ALA A 730 42.12 -24.83 -76.98
C ALA A 730 40.91 -24.15 -77.66
N LEU A 731 41.23 -23.09 -78.42
CA LEU A 731 40.24 -22.34 -79.18
C LEU A 731 40.67 -22.31 -80.69
N THR A 732 39.93 -22.97 -81.51
CA THR A 732 40.16 -22.91 -82.98
C THR A 732 39.49 -21.68 -83.58
N ARG A 733 40.28 -20.89 -84.35
CA ARG A 733 39.79 -19.75 -85.11
C ARG A 733 40.03 -19.94 -86.59
N ASN A 734 39.02 -19.69 -87.40
CA ASN A 734 39.05 -19.82 -88.88
C ASN A 734 38.78 -18.45 -89.57
N ALA A 735 38.72 -17.40 -88.83
CA ALA A 735 38.54 -16.03 -89.31
C ALA A 735 39.20 -15.02 -88.32
N ASN A 736 39.63 -13.88 -88.89
CA ASN A 736 40.09 -12.74 -88.06
C ASN A 736 38.94 -12.16 -87.23
N GLY A 737 39.29 -11.51 -86.10
CA GLY A 737 38.32 -10.88 -85.19
C GLY A 737 38.53 -11.27 -83.72
N GLY A 738 37.62 -10.77 -82.88
CA GLY A 738 37.69 -10.98 -81.45
C GLY A 738 37.49 -12.47 -81.10
N PHE A 739 38.17 -12.91 -80.03
CA PHE A 739 38.03 -14.26 -79.47
C PHE A 739 37.99 -14.19 -77.97
N SER A 740 37.39 -15.20 -77.34
CA SER A 740 37.41 -15.43 -75.90
C SER A 740 37.47 -16.93 -75.65
N PHE A 741 38.33 -17.33 -74.73
CA PHE A 741 38.41 -18.71 -74.26
C PHE A 741 37.18 -19.05 -73.33
N ALA A 742 36.80 -20.32 -73.39
CA ALA A 742 35.64 -20.80 -72.67
C ALA A 742 35.89 -20.92 -71.18
N THR A 743 37.11 -21.19 -70.76
CA THR A 743 37.48 -21.36 -69.37
C THR A 743 37.80 -20.00 -68.74
N ALA A 744 36.95 -19.56 -67.80
CA ALA A 744 37.22 -18.37 -67.01
C ALA A 744 38.26 -18.69 -65.96
N LEU A 745 39.16 -17.74 -65.69
CA LEU A 745 40.19 -17.82 -64.61
C LEU A 745 39.83 -16.97 -63.39
N ALA A 746 40.19 -17.48 -62.26
CA ALA A 746 39.98 -16.69 -60.99
C ALA A 746 40.83 -15.41 -61.02
N SER A 747 40.33 -14.34 -60.41
CA SER A 747 41.06 -13.09 -60.23
C SER A 747 42.45 -13.35 -59.65
N GLY A 748 43.49 -12.80 -60.28
CA GLY A 748 44.90 -13.00 -59.87
C GLY A 748 45.53 -14.27 -60.44
N ALA A 749 44.82 -15.13 -61.15
CA ALA A 749 45.43 -16.28 -61.84
C ALA A 749 46.22 -15.80 -63.03
N SER A 750 47.38 -16.41 -63.28
CA SER A 750 48.20 -16.13 -64.44
C SER A 750 47.57 -16.78 -65.67
N TYR A 751 47.76 -16.15 -66.86
CA TYR A 751 47.36 -16.69 -68.12
C TYR A 751 48.53 -16.57 -69.15
N ALA A 752 48.56 -17.46 -70.04
CA ALA A 752 49.48 -17.45 -71.19
C ALA A 752 48.76 -17.95 -72.43
N VAL A 753 48.58 -17.04 -73.39
CA VAL A 753 47.96 -17.40 -74.69
C VAL A 753 49.10 -17.72 -75.72
N THR A 754 49.08 -18.92 -76.26
CA THR A 754 50.05 -19.39 -77.23
C THR A 754 49.37 -19.92 -78.47
N VAL A 755 50.10 -20.00 -79.59
CA VAL A 755 49.62 -20.67 -80.79
C VAL A 755 49.98 -22.18 -80.72
N GLY A 756 48.95 -23.03 -80.72
CA GLY A 756 49.12 -24.49 -80.67
C GLY A 756 49.43 -25.08 -82.03
N THR A 757 48.57 -24.83 -83.03
CA THR A 757 48.76 -25.26 -84.48
C THR A 757 48.34 -24.11 -85.36
N GLN A 758 49.07 -24.02 -86.50
CA GLN A 758 48.81 -23.04 -87.57
C GLN A 758 48.31 -23.75 -88.83
#